data_9ae39afe0aceeed06ae8761b58113b9a
#
_entry.id   9ae39afe0aceeed06ae8761b58113b9a
#
_cell.length_a   1.000
_cell.length_b   1.000
_cell.length_c   1.000
_cell.angle_alpha   90.00
_cell.angle_beta   90.00
_cell.angle_gamma   90.00
#
_symmetry.space_group_name_H-M   'P 1'
#
loop_
_entity.id
_entity.type
_entity.pdbx_description
1 polymer ?
#
loop_
_entity_poly.entity_id
_entity_poly.type
_entity_poly.pdbx_seq_one_letter_code
_entity_poly.pdbx_strand_id
1 'polypeptide(L)'
;MPSETEKLETRLDKERAEFRRLILENPNYFRTLKDSAFKAVKKLSTNTQYEELTCVGFNPDTNFLEATIAVKLPNGYGGGLCMAGTTEYVRFFIDYGSGWEDAGVVGVKVHDIPTGSDCTKHPDKPLIYVASLRLKPRTACCNHPVLPKVHAILSWEWLPPAGPTNVSWLPPWGSTLDCHIQIKPHPWNILCIIDLLSEHIGQKLKVPPLFEQAKLHPIPLPDPPPFTLAEMAKTYGAVPEAKGAKETKVEAHRLGVQDLHSALASAGGVNLDAVSLTSASWKNIGLDWSSALAALNETNANVSYEQIECLGMDEVLPERLVATLRIKRPSGYSGELCYAGSKEYIAFWGDWEDKCEWSYLGTVAVNVHDFKNIPREGLCYSAILPVDLTYRRRSCTKPKIARVRAVLSWAIPPSTTDPNKLNYWGNRLDAHVQINPGDEISRPEPKIRNIGGIPIEDIFTASTGMTTPTAVFAHNPAFSADAWGLGRACPFGGQIKIEGAFFNGYYYRVKAHKIGDPYISFKTLGDSFYVERWDFGFDYQTSVGGFFAYLNPAQHLDNALGYWNAGGDGDALWDVQLDIATSPNEASIVASSPWYRVQLDNTGPAGPPAIPLTMDIHITSGGGDCKDFSQGDTINGYFIADDVHFGGWGLSTLPNTLTTPSNQPSVTGLASTDPTPAPSGHGWSLNTGNPVQMKPCGYLVQLGVSDRTIVNSLPGQHNSNHIEVGFCLREK
;
A
#
# COMPACT_ATOMS: atom_id res chain seq x y z
N MET A 1 31.40 47.70 -8.28
CA MET A 1 31.34 47.08 -6.94
C MET A 1 30.13 46.19 -6.93
N PRO A 2 30.22 44.95 -6.41
CA PRO A 2 29.03 44.07 -6.32
C PRO A 2 27.92 44.73 -5.50
N SER A 3 26.66 44.44 -5.88
CA SER A 3 25.49 44.94 -5.17
C SER A 3 25.44 44.40 -3.72
N GLU A 4 24.68 45.03 -2.82
CA GLU A 4 24.51 44.51 -1.45
C GLU A 4 23.91 43.10 -1.46
N THR A 5 23.04 42.81 -2.43
CA THR A 5 22.45 41.50 -2.64
C THR A 5 23.49 40.44 -3.03
N GLU A 6 24.37 40.74 -3.99
CA GLU A 6 25.48 39.82 -4.40
C GLU A 6 26.47 39.58 -3.24
N LYS A 7 26.73 40.58 -2.38
CA LYS A 7 27.57 40.41 -1.18
C LYS A 7 26.89 39.52 -0.12
N LEU A 8 25.59 39.61 0.02
CA LEU A 8 24.79 38.80 0.95
C LEU A 8 24.75 37.34 0.47
N GLU A 9 24.50 37.11 -0.82
CA GLU A 9 24.49 35.77 -1.44
C GLU A 9 25.85 35.10 -1.27
N THR A 10 26.94 35.74 -1.63
CA THR A 10 28.30 35.20 -1.46
C THR A 10 28.62 34.85 0.00
N ARG A 11 28.08 35.59 0.96
CA ARG A 11 28.25 35.32 2.39
C ARG A 11 27.43 34.13 2.85
N LEU A 12 26.20 33.95 2.35
CA LEU A 12 25.35 32.79 2.64
C LEU A 12 25.96 31.51 2.10
N ASP A 13 26.49 31.54 0.88
CA ASP A 13 27.20 30.42 0.26
C ASP A 13 28.41 29.97 1.08
N LYS A 14 29.17 30.92 1.61
CA LYS A 14 30.33 30.62 2.46
C LYS A 14 29.91 30.01 3.80
N GLU A 15 28.86 30.53 4.44
CA GLU A 15 28.35 29.98 5.71
C GLU A 15 27.73 28.57 5.49
N ARG A 16 27.13 28.31 4.33
CA ARG A 16 26.65 26.98 3.95
C ARG A 16 27.83 26.00 3.74
N ALA A 17 28.86 26.41 3.08
CA ALA A 17 30.08 25.58 2.89
C ALA A 17 30.79 25.25 4.22
N GLU A 18 30.72 26.14 5.20
CA GLU A 18 31.32 25.93 6.54
C GLU A 18 30.32 25.40 7.58
N PHE A 19 29.11 25.06 7.19
CA PHE A 19 27.97 24.77 8.10
C PHE A 19 28.31 23.76 9.20
N ARG A 20 28.85 22.58 8.83
CA ARG A 20 29.19 21.54 9.81
C ARG A 20 30.20 22.04 10.85
N ARG A 21 31.21 22.83 10.44
CA ARG A 21 32.20 23.41 11.34
C ARG A 21 31.54 24.42 12.28
N LEU A 22 30.71 25.31 11.75
CA LEU A 22 30.02 26.33 12.55
C LEU A 22 29.12 25.73 13.63
N ILE A 23 28.38 24.64 13.31
CA ILE A 23 27.53 23.94 14.27
C ILE A 23 28.34 23.15 15.30
N LEU A 24 29.47 22.57 14.93
CA LEU A 24 30.37 21.88 15.87
C LEU A 24 31.01 22.87 16.88
N GLU A 25 31.37 24.07 16.43
CA GLU A 25 31.93 25.11 17.29
C GLU A 25 30.86 25.79 18.17
N ASN A 26 29.67 25.99 17.63
CA ASN A 26 28.53 26.60 18.33
C ASN A 26 27.20 25.98 17.87
N PRO A 27 26.64 24.98 18.59
CA PRO A 27 25.37 24.36 18.23
C PRO A 27 24.22 25.31 18.07
N ASN A 28 24.27 26.52 18.64
CA ASN A 28 23.24 27.55 18.51
C ASN A 28 23.66 28.71 17.57
N TYR A 29 24.64 28.53 16.73
CA TYR A 29 25.17 29.55 15.83
C TYR A 29 24.05 30.27 15.06
N PHE A 30 23.05 29.54 14.54
CA PHE A 30 21.93 30.06 13.77
C PHE A 30 20.69 30.37 14.59
N ARG A 31 20.75 30.32 15.92
CA ARG A 31 19.61 30.58 16.85
C ARG A 31 18.43 29.59 16.65
N THR A 32 18.74 28.35 16.44
CA THR A 32 17.70 27.29 16.27
C THR A 32 17.32 26.59 17.58
N LEU A 33 18.14 26.72 18.63
CA LEU A 33 17.90 26.10 19.94
C LEU A 33 17.40 27.16 20.93
N LYS A 34 16.17 26.99 21.44
CA LYS A 34 15.50 27.96 22.31
C LYS A 34 16.19 28.13 23.68
N ASP A 35 16.63 27.02 24.29
CA ASP A 35 17.16 26.99 25.67
C ASP A 35 18.66 26.67 25.70
N SER A 36 19.41 27.10 24.70
CA SER A 36 20.84 26.82 24.59
C SER A 36 21.70 27.73 25.45
N ALA A 37 22.69 27.17 26.13
CA ALA A 37 23.75 27.91 26.82
C ALA A 37 24.67 28.66 25.85
N PHE A 38 24.67 28.28 24.55
CA PHE A 38 25.49 28.93 23.53
C PHE A 38 24.80 30.21 23.00
N LYS A 39 25.53 31.29 22.89
CA LYS A 39 25.03 32.54 22.32
C LYS A 39 24.90 32.39 20.80
N ALA A 40 23.73 32.78 20.28
CA ALA A 40 23.48 32.83 18.84
C ALA A 40 24.38 33.91 18.19
N VAL A 41 24.97 33.56 17.04
CA VAL A 41 25.78 34.47 16.21
C VAL A 41 24.92 35.12 15.13
N LYS A 42 24.01 34.35 14.56
CA LYS A 42 23.14 34.78 13.46
C LYS A 42 21.71 34.22 13.68
N LYS A 43 20.72 34.98 13.23
CA LYS A 43 19.36 34.45 13.13
C LYS A 43 19.11 34.04 11.68
N LEU A 44 19.14 32.74 11.44
CA LEU A 44 18.76 32.12 10.16
C LEU A 44 17.78 31.01 10.47
N SER A 45 16.61 31.06 9.87
CA SER A 45 15.62 30.00 10.00
C SER A 45 14.75 29.95 8.75
N THR A 46 14.42 28.74 8.32
CA THR A 46 13.57 28.49 7.16
C THR A 46 14.02 29.21 5.88
N ASN A 47 15.32 29.20 5.62
CA ASN A 47 15.85 29.74 4.36
C ASN A 47 15.59 28.70 3.24
N THR A 48 14.82 29.12 2.23
CA THR A 48 14.41 28.28 1.10
C THR A 48 15.12 28.66 -0.20
N GLN A 49 16.23 29.36 -0.13
CA GLN A 49 16.97 29.75 -1.35
C GLN A 49 17.49 28.56 -2.14
N TYR A 50 17.96 27.52 -1.45
CA TYR A 50 18.53 26.31 -2.06
C TYR A 50 17.50 25.21 -2.22
N GLU A 51 16.77 24.89 -1.17
CA GLU A 51 15.79 23.82 -1.13
C GLU A 51 14.49 24.26 -0.42
N GLU A 52 13.39 23.62 -0.78
CA GLU A 52 12.08 23.87 -0.20
C GLU A 52 11.22 22.61 -0.20
N LEU A 53 10.48 22.42 0.88
CA LEU A 53 9.42 21.43 0.98
C LEU A 53 8.17 21.97 0.28
N THR A 54 7.76 21.36 -0.80
CA THR A 54 6.67 21.86 -1.65
C THR A 54 5.34 21.16 -1.39
N CYS A 55 5.34 19.87 -1.10
CA CYS A 55 4.14 19.10 -0.78
C CYS A 55 4.43 18.03 0.28
N VAL A 56 3.36 17.63 0.97
CA VAL A 56 3.29 16.39 1.76
C VAL A 56 2.03 15.67 1.34
N GLY A 57 2.08 14.35 1.17
CA GLY A 57 0.95 13.50 0.82
C GLY A 57 1.03 12.14 1.49
N PHE A 58 -0.06 11.41 1.44
CA PHE A 58 -0.14 10.06 1.98
C PHE A 58 -0.88 9.14 1.02
N ASN A 59 -0.35 7.96 0.83
CA ASN A 59 -1.05 6.92 0.07
C ASN A 59 -1.72 5.95 1.06
N PRO A 60 -3.06 5.93 1.13
CA PRO A 60 -3.78 5.09 2.09
C PRO A 60 -3.63 3.59 1.85
N ASP A 61 -3.31 3.17 0.63
CA ASP A 61 -3.19 1.75 0.27
C ASP A 61 -1.81 1.19 0.62
N THR A 62 -0.76 1.98 0.45
CA THR A 62 0.62 1.56 0.73
C THR A 62 1.14 2.04 2.09
N ASN A 63 0.42 2.95 2.75
CA ASN A 63 0.81 3.63 3.99
C ASN A 63 2.13 4.43 3.88
N PHE A 64 2.52 4.87 2.68
CA PHE A 64 3.64 5.77 2.52
C PHE A 64 3.20 7.23 2.75
N LEU A 65 3.94 7.89 3.63
CA LEU A 65 3.90 9.33 3.87
C LEU A 65 5.06 9.94 3.11
N GLU A 66 4.79 10.90 2.24
CA GLU A 66 5.72 11.39 1.25
C GLU A 66 5.83 12.89 1.30
N ALA A 67 7.05 13.39 1.15
CA ALA A 67 7.36 14.80 1.10
C ALA A 67 8.14 15.12 -0.17
N THR A 68 7.68 16.12 -0.91
CA THR A 68 8.30 16.57 -2.15
C THR A 68 9.23 17.74 -1.87
N ILE A 69 10.49 17.61 -2.30
CA ILE A 69 11.57 18.55 -2.07
C ILE A 69 11.98 19.17 -3.41
N ALA A 70 11.94 20.50 -3.51
CA ALA A 70 12.47 21.21 -4.66
C ALA A 70 13.91 21.69 -4.39
N VAL A 71 14.87 21.17 -5.14
CA VAL A 71 16.29 21.58 -5.14
C VAL A 71 16.48 22.61 -6.23
N LYS A 72 16.70 23.86 -5.84
CA LYS A 72 16.57 25.06 -6.72
C LYS A 72 17.84 25.47 -7.42
N LEU A 73 19.00 25.27 -6.76
CA LEU A 73 20.28 25.74 -7.27
C LEU A 73 21.13 24.61 -7.83
N PRO A 74 22.03 24.90 -8.76
CA PRO A 74 22.94 23.89 -9.34
C PRO A 74 24.10 23.50 -8.42
N ASN A 75 24.40 24.28 -7.40
CA ASN A 75 25.54 24.13 -6.50
C ASN A 75 25.14 24.32 -5.04
N GLY A 76 26.00 23.88 -4.12
CA GLY A 76 25.80 24.03 -2.68
C GLY A 76 25.38 22.74 -1.98
N TYR A 77 25.59 21.57 -2.65
CA TYR A 77 25.19 20.25 -2.18
C TYR A 77 26.35 19.25 -2.07
N GLY A 78 27.57 19.78 -1.90
CA GLY A 78 28.73 18.92 -1.55
C GLY A 78 29.35 18.16 -2.70
N GLY A 79 29.25 18.67 -3.92
CA GLY A 79 29.88 18.13 -5.12
C GLY A 79 28.92 17.32 -6.00
N GLY A 80 29.40 16.96 -7.20
CA GLY A 80 28.60 16.26 -8.21
C GLY A 80 28.29 14.80 -7.83
N LEU A 81 27.56 14.09 -8.69
CA LEU A 81 27.04 12.73 -8.44
C LEU A 81 28.12 11.67 -8.14
N CYS A 82 29.39 11.90 -8.50
CA CYS A 82 30.51 11.02 -8.14
C CYS A 82 31.06 11.27 -6.73
N MET A 83 30.53 12.24 -6.01
CA MET A 83 30.91 12.59 -4.64
C MET A 83 29.82 12.15 -3.66
N ALA A 84 30.06 12.29 -2.36
CA ALA A 84 29.12 11.87 -1.33
C ALA A 84 27.82 12.73 -1.27
N GLY A 85 27.87 13.94 -1.84
CA GLY A 85 26.77 14.89 -1.77
C GLY A 85 26.44 15.34 -0.35
N THR A 86 25.29 15.95 -0.18
CA THR A 86 24.71 16.32 1.11
C THR A 86 23.37 15.63 1.33
N THR A 87 22.85 15.68 2.56
CA THR A 87 21.60 15.02 2.90
C THR A 87 20.52 16.04 3.23
N GLU A 88 19.39 15.94 2.54
CA GLU A 88 18.14 16.57 2.92
C GLU A 88 17.39 15.65 3.87
N TYR A 89 17.19 16.06 5.11
CA TYR A 89 16.42 15.30 6.09
C TYR A 89 14.99 15.81 6.15
N VAL A 90 14.02 14.91 6.08
CA VAL A 90 12.61 15.21 6.34
C VAL A 90 12.16 14.45 7.57
N ARG A 91 11.78 15.17 8.63
CA ARG A 91 11.12 14.59 9.80
C ARG A 91 9.64 14.83 9.74
N PHE A 92 8.88 13.80 10.02
CA PHE A 92 7.43 13.84 10.04
C PHE A 92 6.90 13.73 11.46
N PHE A 93 5.91 14.55 11.78
CA PHE A 93 5.09 14.47 12.97
C PHE A 93 3.64 14.28 12.56
N ILE A 94 2.88 13.55 13.38
CA ILE A 94 1.47 13.27 13.13
C ILE A 94 0.65 13.57 14.39
N ASP A 95 -0.52 14.20 14.24
CA ASP A 95 -1.47 14.47 15.32
C ASP A 95 -2.84 13.85 14.97
N TYR A 96 -3.21 12.83 15.75
CA TYR A 96 -4.53 12.18 15.67
C TYR A 96 -5.60 12.89 16.52
N GLY A 97 -5.35 14.10 16.98
CA GLY A 97 -6.23 14.87 17.87
C GLY A 97 -5.89 14.73 19.36
N SER A 98 -4.85 13.97 19.72
CA SER A 98 -4.36 13.81 21.10
C SER A 98 -2.99 14.46 21.35
N GLY A 99 -2.48 15.21 20.39
CA GLY A 99 -1.16 15.81 20.39
C GLY A 99 -0.21 15.17 19.38
N TRP A 100 0.92 15.80 19.17
CA TRP A 100 1.90 15.39 18.17
C TRP A 100 2.65 14.13 18.58
N GLU A 101 2.88 13.26 17.62
CA GLU A 101 3.74 12.08 17.71
C GLU A 101 4.84 12.19 16.66
N ASP A 102 6.04 11.72 16.99
CA ASP A 102 7.16 11.66 16.04
C ASP A 102 6.96 10.40 15.16
N ALA A 103 6.65 10.61 13.90
CA ALA A 103 6.42 9.52 12.93
C ALA A 103 7.73 8.95 12.36
N GLY A 104 8.83 9.73 12.42
CA GLY A 104 10.13 9.31 11.93
C GLY A 104 10.82 10.33 11.04
N VAL A 105 11.98 9.96 10.53
CA VAL A 105 12.82 10.81 9.67
C VAL A 105 13.37 10.01 8.51
N VAL A 106 13.47 10.66 7.34
CA VAL A 106 14.07 10.12 6.12
C VAL A 106 15.13 11.08 5.61
N GLY A 107 16.21 10.57 5.01
CA GLY A 107 17.23 11.36 4.36
C GLY A 107 17.28 11.09 2.85
N VAL A 108 17.34 12.15 2.06
CA VAL A 108 17.51 12.11 0.61
C VAL A 108 18.88 12.69 0.27
N LYS A 109 19.65 12.01 -0.59
CA LYS A 109 20.94 12.51 -1.06
C LYS A 109 20.75 13.48 -2.21
N VAL A 110 21.41 14.64 -2.12
CA VAL A 110 21.40 15.66 -3.16
C VAL A 110 22.83 16.05 -3.54
N HIS A 111 23.01 16.48 -4.78
CA HIS A 111 24.31 16.74 -5.38
C HIS A 111 24.32 18.04 -6.19
N ASP A 112 25.49 18.55 -6.46
CA ASP A 112 25.69 19.64 -7.41
C ASP A 112 25.45 19.13 -8.83
N ILE A 113 24.42 19.62 -9.48
CA ILE A 113 24.03 19.24 -10.83
C ILE A 113 23.90 20.52 -11.66
N PRO A 114 24.68 20.68 -12.73
CA PRO A 114 24.58 21.87 -13.58
C PRO A 114 23.16 22.10 -14.11
N THR A 115 22.78 23.35 -14.27
CA THR A 115 21.52 23.70 -14.91
C THR A 115 21.60 23.46 -16.40
N GLY A 116 20.67 22.70 -16.93
CA GLY A 116 20.41 22.53 -18.37
C GLY A 116 19.14 23.27 -18.80
N SER A 117 18.56 22.81 -19.88
CA SER A 117 17.24 23.26 -20.35
C SER A 117 16.49 22.11 -21.01
N ASP A 118 15.18 22.11 -20.90
CA ASP A 118 14.32 21.14 -21.54
C ASP A 118 14.11 21.43 -23.06
N CYS A 119 13.40 20.55 -23.74
CA CYS A 119 13.12 20.70 -25.17
C CYS A 119 12.29 21.96 -25.52
N THR A 120 11.66 22.60 -24.53
CA THR A 120 10.98 23.90 -24.66
C THR A 120 11.89 25.08 -24.34
N LYS A 121 13.18 24.81 -24.03
CA LYS A 121 14.21 25.78 -23.62
C LYS A 121 13.98 26.39 -22.23
N HIS A 122 13.13 25.79 -21.42
CA HIS A 122 13.01 26.16 -20.00
C HIS A 122 14.15 25.56 -19.17
N PRO A 123 14.60 26.25 -18.10
CA PRO A 123 15.57 25.67 -17.18
C PRO A 123 15.05 24.36 -16.58
N ASP A 124 15.94 23.38 -16.39
CA ASP A 124 15.65 22.11 -15.74
C ASP A 124 15.71 22.16 -14.19
N LYS A 125 15.66 23.33 -13.65
CA LYS A 125 15.55 23.57 -12.19
C LYS A 125 14.17 24.17 -11.86
N PRO A 126 13.63 23.81 -10.68
CA PRO A 126 14.20 22.93 -9.65
C PRO A 126 14.18 21.44 -10.06
N LEU A 127 15.11 20.66 -9.51
CA LEU A 127 15.01 19.21 -9.49
C LEU A 127 14.14 18.78 -8.33
N ILE A 128 13.23 17.85 -8.59
CA ILE A 128 12.23 17.43 -7.60
C ILE A 128 12.51 16.03 -7.10
N TYR A 129 12.79 15.93 -5.80
CA TYR A 129 13.02 14.69 -5.07
C TYR A 129 11.84 14.39 -4.16
N VAL A 130 11.69 13.13 -3.76
CA VAL A 130 10.67 12.70 -2.81
C VAL A 130 11.35 11.94 -1.67
N ALA A 131 10.97 12.27 -0.44
CA ALA A 131 11.32 11.54 0.77
C ALA A 131 10.10 10.73 1.22
N SER A 132 10.22 9.41 1.26
CA SER A 132 9.12 8.49 1.60
C SER A 132 9.36 7.80 2.93
N LEU A 133 8.41 7.90 3.84
CA LEU A 133 8.38 7.22 5.13
C LEU A 133 7.20 6.27 5.20
N ARG A 134 7.43 5.01 5.53
CA ARG A 134 6.36 4.07 5.78
C ARG A 134 5.75 4.29 7.16
N LEU A 135 4.48 4.65 7.19
CA LEU A 135 3.75 4.90 8.43
C LEU A 135 3.08 3.61 8.91
N LYS A 136 3.00 3.44 10.24
CA LYS A 136 2.09 2.48 10.89
C LYS A 136 0.90 3.26 11.44
N PRO A 137 -0.16 3.49 10.66
CA PRO A 137 -1.23 4.40 11.04
C PRO A 137 -2.12 3.79 12.12
N ARG A 138 -2.74 4.63 12.93
CA ARG A 138 -3.89 4.26 13.76
C ARG A 138 -5.11 4.20 12.88
N THR A 139 -5.78 3.06 12.85
CA THR A 139 -6.97 2.84 12.02
C THR A 139 -8.23 2.81 12.88
N ALA A 140 -9.38 3.12 12.28
CA ALA A 140 -10.70 2.99 12.88
C ALA A 140 -11.67 2.32 11.91
N CYS A 141 -12.88 2.02 12.34
CA CYS A 141 -13.92 1.54 11.45
C CYS A 141 -14.33 2.63 10.43
N CYS A 142 -14.86 2.22 9.29
CA CYS A 142 -15.13 3.13 8.16
C CYS A 142 -16.14 4.26 8.48
N ASN A 143 -17.01 4.08 9.48
CA ASN A 143 -17.92 5.12 9.99
C ASN A 143 -17.24 6.18 10.86
N HIS A 144 -15.98 5.95 11.26
CA HIS A 144 -15.17 6.88 12.05
C HIS A 144 -13.91 7.31 11.27
N PRO A 145 -14.03 8.26 10.34
CA PRO A 145 -12.88 8.73 9.55
C PRO A 145 -11.71 9.20 10.40
N VAL A 146 -10.52 8.72 10.11
CA VAL A 146 -9.28 9.15 10.76
C VAL A 146 -8.55 10.09 9.81
N LEU A 147 -8.56 11.39 10.12
CA LEU A 147 -8.01 12.48 9.31
C LEU A 147 -6.94 13.26 10.09
N PRO A 148 -5.80 12.65 10.42
CA PRO A 148 -4.79 13.29 11.24
C PRO A 148 -4.09 14.42 10.49
N LYS A 149 -3.58 15.37 11.29
CA LYS A 149 -2.70 16.43 10.81
C LYS A 149 -1.26 15.92 10.75
N VAL A 150 -0.56 16.20 9.66
CA VAL A 150 0.86 15.92 9.47
C VAL A 150 1.62 17.24 9.43
N HIS A 151 2.75 17.29 10.11
CA HIS A 151 3.73 18.36 10.05
C HIS A 151 5.07 17.78 9.60
N ALA A 152 5.63 18.32 8.53
CA ALA A 152 6.93 17.89 8.01
C ALA A 152 7.95 19.03 8.14
N ILE A 153 9.18 18.67 8.50
CA ILE A 153 10.31 19.59 8.63
C ILE A 153 11.43 19.13 7.70
N LEU A 154 11.69 19.92 6.67
CA LEU A 154 12.86 19.76 5.80
C LEU A 154 14.06 20.48 6.40
N SER A 155 15.21 19.82 6.48
CA SER A 155 16.46 20.40 6.96
C SER A 155 17.66 19.87 6.21
N TRP A 156 18.42 20.73 5.62
CA TRP A 156 19.69 20.40 4.98
C TRP A 156 20.78 20.10 6.01
N GLU A 157 21.44 18.94 5.87
CA GLU A 157 22.63 18.48 6.64
C GLU A 157 22.46 18.44 8.18
N TRP A 158 21.36 18.92 8.70
CA TRP A 158 21.07 18.88 10.15
C TRP A 158 19.83 18.04 10.40
N LEU A 159 20.03 16.92 11.08
CA LEU A 159 18.94 16.02 11.45
C LEU A 159 17.96 16.76 12.39
N PRO A 160 16.71 17.00 11.98
CA PRO A 160 15.71 17.61 12.86
C PRO A 160 15.57 16.82 14.16
N PRO A 161 15.50 17.48 15.33
CA PRO A 161 15.48 16.79 16.61
C PRO A 161 14.23 15.92 16.76
N ALA A 162 14.41 14.72 17.35
CA ALA A 162 13.33 13.76 17.59
C ALA A 162 12.44 14.17 18.78
N GLY A 163 11.23 13.61 18.77
CA GLY A 163 10.27 13.74 19.87
C GLY A 163 9.23 14.84 19.67
N PRO A 164 8.01 14.65 20.19
CA PRO A 164 6.83 15.47 19.90
C PRO A 164 6.96 16.94 20.33
N THR A 165 7.81 17.26 21.29
CA THR A 165 8.07 18.63 21.76
C THR A 165 8.85 19.45 20.74
N ASN A 166 9.49 18.82 19.76
CA ASN A 166 10.32 19.46 18.75
C ASN A 166 9.58 19.77 17.45
N VAL A 167 8.27 19.56 17.37
CA VAL A 167 7.45 19.91 16.21
C VAL A 167 7.57 21.36 15.77
N SER A 168 7.89 22.27 16.70
CA SER A 168 8.08 23.72 16.42
C SER A 168 9.53 24.10 16.12
N TRP A 169 10.44 23.12 15.95
CA TRP A 169 11.82 23.40 15.60
C TRP A 169 11.90 23.91 14.15
N LEU A 170 12.72 24.94 13.94
CA LEU A 170 12.88 25.57 12.62
C LEU A 170 14.31 25.33 12.12
N PRO A 171 14.49 24.75 10.92
CA PRO A 171 15.81 24.53 10.33
C PRO A 171 16.47 25.85 9.89
N PRO A 172 17.80 25.95 9.86
CA PRO A 172 18.49 27.08 9.24
C PRO A 172 18.21 27.17 7.74
N TRP A 173 18.42 26.08 7.02
CA TRP A 173 18.04 25.87 5.62
C TRP A 173 16.97 24.79 5.53
N GLY A 174 16.00 25.03 4.68
CA GLY A 174 14.80 24.20 4.52
C GLY A 174 13.52 24.92 4.96
N SER A 175 12.46 24.17 5.13
CA SER A 175 11.12 24.69 5.43
C SER A 175 10.28 23.71 6.21
N THR A 176 9.08 24.12 6.60
CA THR A 176 8.07 23.27 7.23
C THR A 176 6.77 23.33 6.46
N LEU A 177 6.01 22.25 6.45
CA LEU A 177 4.73 22.17 5.77
C LEU A 177 3.74 21.33 6.58
N ASP A 178 2.49 21.79 6.60
CA ASP A 178 1.36 21.10 7.23
C ASP A 178 0.41 20.54 6.17
N CYS A 179 -0.14 19.37 6.41
CA CYS A 179 -1.29 18.88 5.67
C CYS A 179 -2.15 17.92 6.52
N HIS A 180 -3.37 17.65 6.07
CA HIS A 180 -4.21 16.59 6.62
C HIS A 180 -4.27 15.43 5.63
N ILE A 181 -4.26 14.23 6.16
CA ILE A 181 -4.26 12.98 5.39
C ILE A 181 -5.46 12.11 5.80
N GLN A 182 -5.85 11.18 4.94
CA GLN A 182 -6.88 10.20 5.24
C GLN A 182 -6.22 8.84 5.46
N ILE A 183 -6.46 8.25 6.62
CA ILE A 183 -6.02 6.88 6.92
C ILE A 183 -7.06 5.89 6.41
N LYS A 184 -6.62 4.81 5.74
CA LYS A 184 -7.49 3.72 5.31
C LYS A 184 -8.18 3.10 6.53
N PRO A 185 -9.52 2.87 6.48
CA PRO A 185 -10.21 2.26 7.60
C PRO A 185 -9.72 0.84 7.84
N HIS A 186 -9.95 0.36 9.05
CA HIS A 186 -9.72 -1.04 9.39
C HIS A 186 -10.47 -1.94 8.41
N PRO A 187 -9.89 -3.06 7.96
CA PRO A 187 -10.67 -4.09 7.27
C PRO A 187 -11.90 -4.44 8.10
N TRP A 188 -13.01 -4.69 7.43
CA TRP A 188 -14.27 -5.03 8.09
C TRP A 188 -14.05 -6.21 9.04
N ASN A 189 -14.35 -6.01 10.31
CA ASN A 189 -14.38 -7.06 11.31
C ASN A 189 -15.73 -7.00 12.05
N ILE A 190 -16.02 -8.00 12.86
CA ILE A 190 -17.29 -8.09 13.56
C ILE A 190 -17.51 -6.89 14.50
N LEU A 191 -16.44 -6.29 15.03
CA LEU A 191 -16.53 -5.10 15.89
C LEU A 191 -17.01 -3.89 15.10
N CYS A 192 -16.54 -3.70 13.87
CA CYS A 192 -17.02 -2.64 12.98
C CYS A 192 -18.49 -2.85 12.57
N ILE A 193 -18.91 -4.09 12.36
CA ILE A 193 -20.32 -4.42 12.08
C ILE A 193 -21.21 -4.08 13.29
N ILE A 194 -20.77 -4.45 14.50
CA ILE A 194 -21.51 -4.15 15.73
C ILE A 194 -21.60 -2.64 15.98
N ASP A 195 -20.51 -1.91 15.69
CA ASP A 195 -20.46 -0.46 15.84
C ASP A 195 -21.44 0.24 14.88
N LEU A 196 -21.41 -0.13 13.61
CA LEU A 196 -22.36 0.33 12.60
C LEU A 196 -23.83 0.03 12.96
N LEU A 197 -24.11 -1.19 13.43
CA LEU A 197 -25.45 -1.58 13.89
C LEU A 197 -25.87 -0.76 15.12
N SER A 198 -24.94 -0.49 16.04
CA SER A 198 -25.18 0.32 17.24
C SER A 198 -25.58 1.76 16.87
N GLU A 199 -24.90 2.36 15.89
CA GLU A 199 -25.25 3.68 15.37
C GLU A 199 -26.63 3.68 14.70
N HIS A 200 -26.92 2.65 13.91
CA HIS A 200 -28.20 2.56 13.17
C HIS A 200 -29.42 2.39 14.10
N ILE A 201 -29.25 1.69 15.21
CA ILE A 201 -30.31 1.41 16.20
C ILE A 201 -30.37 2.52 17.27
N GLY A 202 -29.39 3.42 17.34
CA GLY A 202 -29.29 4.48 18.36
C GLY A 202 -29.06 3.93 19.78
N GLN A 203 -28.65 2.67 19.92
CA GLN A 203 -28.32 2.02 21.18
C GLN A 203 -26.97 1.33 21.07
N LYS A 204 -26.07 1.58 22.04
CA LYS A 204 -24.80 0.84 22.12
C LYS A 204 -25.08 -0.64 22.35
N LEU A 205 -24.88 -1.45 21.33
CA LEU A 205 -24.84 -2.89 21.46
C LEU A 205 -23.63 -3.25 22.33
N LYS A 206 -23.86 -3.97 23.42
CA LYS A 206 -22.75 -4.48 24.24
C LYS A 206 -22.02 -5.55 23.44
N VAL A 207 -20.79 -5.28 23.11
CA VAL A 207 -19.89 -6.28 22.54
C VAL A 207 -19.65 -7.35 23.61
N PRO A 208 -19.93 -8.63 23.35
CA PRO A 208 -19.57 -9.67 24.30
C PRO A 208 -18.07 -9.61 24.58
N PRO A 209 -17.63 -9.77 25.84
CA PRO A 209 -16.21 -9.70 26.21
C PRO A 209 -15.30 -10.63 25.40
N LEU A 210 -15.84 -11.72 24.87
CA LEU A 210 -15.17 -12.67 23.99
C LEU A 210 -14.70 -12.02 22.68
N PHE A 211 -15.46 -11.08 22.13
CA PHE A 211 -15.13 -10.39 20.88
C PHE A 211 -14.13 -9.23 21.09
N GLU A 212 -14.07 -8.65 22.28
CA GLU A 212 -13.06 -7.64 22.62
C GLU A 212 -11.67 -8.27 22.82
N GLN A 213 -11.61 -9.52 23.27
CA GLN A 213 -10.37 -10.26 23.48
C GLN A 213 -9.92 -11.06 22.25
N ALA A 214 -10.85 -11.47 21.39
CA ALA A 214 -10.51 -12.12 20.15
C ALA A 214 -9.91 -11.08 19.19
N LYS A 215 -8.61 -11.17 18.93
CA LYS A 215 -8.01 -10.61 17.71
C LYS A 215 -8.56 -11.42 16.53
N LEU A 216 -9.82 -11.15 16.17
CA LEU A 216 -10.44 -11.81 15.05
C LEU A 216 -9.62 -11.48 13.81
N HIS A 217 -9.12 -12.52 13.14
CA HIS A 217 -8.52 -12.36 11.84
C HIS A 217 -9.51 -11.64 10.92
N PRO A 218 -9.07 -10.63 10.17
CA PRO A 218 -9.93 -10.02 9.20
C PRO A 218 -10.35 -11.10 8.20
N ILE A 219 -11.62 -11.46 8.24
CA ILE A 219 -12.22 -12.26 7.17
C ILE A 219 -12.12 -11.37 5.94
N PRO A 220 -11.57 -11.85 4.80
CA PRO A 220 -11.62 -11.12 3.55
C PRO A 220 -13.10 -10.88 3.23
N LEU A 221 -13.58 -9.72 3.53
CA LEU A 221 -14.93 -9.33 3.15
C LEU A 221 -14.86 -8.84 1.70
N PRO A 222 -15.95 -9.03 0.94
CA PRO A 222 -16.04 -8.47 -0.40
C PRO A 222 -15.75 -6.95 -0.35
N ASP A 223 -15.29 -6.42 -1.47
CA ASP A 223 -15.07 -4.99 -1.62
C ASP A 223 -16.29 -4.19 -1.14
N PRO A 224 -16.08 -2.98 -0.58
CA PRO A 224 -17.18 -2.14 -0.15
C PRO A 224 -18.20 -1.97 -1.28
N PRO A 225 -19.51 -1.96 -0.97
CA PRO A 225 -20.53 -1.82 -2.00
C PRO A 225 -20.39 -0.49 -2.75
N PRO A 226 -20.67 -0.46 -4.05
CA PRO A 226 -20.72 0.80 -4.79
C PRO A 226 -21.86 1.68 -4.26
N PHE A 227 -21.60 2.98 -4.20
CA PHE A 227 -22.63 3.97 -3.87
C PHE A 227 -23.46 4.20 -5.14
N THR A 228 -24.70 3.77 -5.13
CA THR A 228 -25.53 3.76 -6.33
C THR A 228 -25.86 5.16 -6.83
N LEU A 229 -26.10 5.32 -8.13
CA LEU A 229 -26.49 6.60 -8.72
C LEU A 229 -27.75 7.18 -8.06
N ALA A 230 -28.71 6.35 -7.64
CA ALA A 230 -29.92 6.78 -6.95
C ALA A 230 -29.62 7.33 -5.54
N GLU A 231 -28.71 6.71 -4.80
CA GLU A 231 -28.23 7.19 -3.50
C GLU A 231 -27.44 8.49 -3.65
N MET A 232 -26.55 8.58 -4.66
CA MET A 232 -25.86 9.81 -5.00
C MET A 232 -26.83 10.95 -5.29
N ALA A 233 -27.83 10.73 -6.15
CA ALA A 233 -28.84 11.72 -6.49
C ALA A 233 -29.62 12.19 -5.26
N LYS A 234 -29.96 11.28 -4.34
CA LYS A 234 -30.63 11.59 -3.07
C LYS A 234 -29.73 12.39 -2.14
N THR A 235 -28.48 11.96 -1.96
CA THR A 235 -27.53 12.57 -1.01
C THR A 235 -27.09 13.97 -1.49
N TYR A 236 -26.72 14.11 -2.75
CA TYR A 236 -26.18 15.36 -3.30
C TYR A 236 -27.27 16.29 -3.83
N GLY A 237 -28.47 15.76 -4.15
CA GLY A 237 -29.61 16.53 -4.60
C GLY A 237 -30.44 17.14 -3.48
N ALA A 238 -30.39 16.59 -2.28
CA ALA A 238 -31.26 16.97 -1.14
C ALA A 238 -30.73 18.13 -0.28
N VAL A 239 -29.58 18.74 -0.62
CA VAL A 239 -29.08 19.90 0.13
C VAL A 239 -29.93 21.13 -0.25
N PRO A 240 -30.80 21.66 0.65
CA PRO A 240 -31.52 22.90 0.37
C PRO A 240 -30.53 24.03 0.15
N GLU A 241 -30.78 24.90 -0.82
CA GLU A 241 -30.07 26.15 -0.95
C GLU A 241 -30.21 26.94 0.36
N ALA A 242 -29.21 26.87 1.24
CA ALA A 242 -29.10 27.74 2.40
C ALA A 242 -28.91 29.15 1.85
N LYS A 243 -29.93 30.02 2.02
CA LYS A 243 -29.86 31.42 1.64
C LYS A 243 -28.63 32.07 2.31
N GLY A 244 -27.58 32.32 1.52
CA GLY A 244 -26.40 33.06 1.94
C GLY A 244 -25.11 32.26 2.10
N ALA A 245 -25.09 30.96 1.95
CA ALA A 245 -23.87 30.15 1.89
C ALA A 245 -23.42 29.98 0.44
N LYS A 246 -22.17 30.34 0.12
CA LYS A 246 -21.49 29.92 -1.11
C LYS A 246 -21.10 28.43 -1.00
N GLU A 247 -22.00 27.56 -0.62
CA GLU A 247 -21.77 26.13 -0.71
C GLU A 247 -22.08 25.70 -2.12
N THR A 248 -21.02 25.40 -2.83
CA THR A 248 -21.11 24.87 -4.18
C THR A 248 -21.67 23.45 -4.09
N LYS A 249 -22.91 23.31 -4.51
CA LYS A 249 -23.59 22.02 -4.74
C LYS A 249 -22.70 21.13 -5.62
N VAL A 250 -22.72 19.83 -5.37
CA VAL A 250 -22.07 18.88 -6.30
C VAL A 250 -22.75 19.02 -7.66
N GLU A 251 -21.95 19.17 -8.72
CA GLU A 251 -22.46 19.37 -10.07
C GLU A 251 -23.19 18.11 -10.53
N ALA A 252 -24.42 18.23 -11.02
CA ALA A 252 -25.26 17.10 -11.38
C ALA A 252 -24.61 16.15 -12.40
N HIS A 253 -23.84 16.69 -13.36
CA HIS A 253 -23.14 15.90 -14.35
C HIS A 253 -21.98 15.07 -13.76
N ARG A 254 -21.38 15.49 -12.63
CA ARG A 254 -20.36 14.70 -11.93
C ARG A 254 -20.94 13.41 -11.36
N LEU A 255 -22.19 13.41 -10.90
CA LEU A 255 -22.83 12.26 -10.26
C LEU A 255 -22.89 11.02 -11.17
N GLY A 256 -23.19 11.21 -12.42
CA GLY A 256 -23.42 10.10 -13.34
C GLY A 256 -22.32 9.83 -14.36
N VAL A 257 -21.21 10.59 -14.33
CA VAL A 257 -20.13 10.46 -15.33
C VAL A 257 -19.51 9.05 -15.29
N GLN A 258 -19.28 8.51 -14.09
CA GLN A 258 -18.69 7.18 -13.92
C GLN A 258 -19.58 6.07 -14.48
N ASP A 259 -20.89 6.12 -14.17
CA ASP A 259 -21.85 5.13 -14.68
C ASP A 259 -22.04 5.23 -16.19
N LEU A 260 -22.09 6.45 -16.72
CA LEU A 260 -22.19 6.68 -18.16
C LEU A 260 -20.94 6.17 -18.89
N HIS A 261 -19.75 6.45 -18.35
CA HIS A 261 -18.50 5.96 -18.91
C HIS A 261 -18.45 4.42 -18.92
N SER A 262 -18.83 3.78 -17.80
CA SER A 262 -18.87 2.32 -17.68
C SER A 262 -19.88 1.70 -18.65
N ALA A 263 -21.05 2.31 -18.83
CA ALA A 263 -22.06 1.87 -19.78
C ALA A 263 -21.57 1.97 -21.25
N LEU A 264 -20.90 3.07 -21.60
CA LEU A 264 -20.33 3.25 -22.94
C LEU A 264 -19.17 2.30 -23.21
N ALA A 265 -18.29 2.05 -22.24
CA ALA A 265 -17.18 1.10 -22.35
C ALA A 265 -17.67 -0.34 -22.53
N SER A 266 -18.68 -0.76 -21.75
CA SER A 266 -19.28 -2.11 -21.84
C SER A 266 -19.96 -2.37 -23.19
N ALA A 267 -20.47 -1.33 -23.83
CA ALA A 267 -21.18 -1.43 -25.11
C ALA A 267 -20.27 -1.46 -26.35
N GLY A 268 -18.93 -1.43 -26.16
CA GLY A 268 -17.97 -1.42 -27.29
C GLY A 268 -18.03 -0.19 -28.17
N GLY A 269 -18.54 0.92 -27.62
CA GLY A 269 -18.76 2.18 -28.32
C GLY A 269 -20.18 2.73 -28.06
N VAL A 270 -20.58 3.74 -28.82
CA VAL A 270 -21.91 4.36 -28.66
C VAL A 270 -23.01 3.36 -29.09
N ASN A 271 -23.58 2.65 -28.13
CA ASN A 271 -24.78 1.86 -28.33
C ASN A 271 -25.99 2.72 -27.96
N LEU A 272 -26.81 3.07 -28.97
CA LEU A 272 -28.00 3.89 -28.80
C LEU A 272 -28.99 3.31 -27.80
N ASP A 273 -29.05 1.99 -27.65
CA ASP A 273 -29.94 1.31 -26.70
C ASP A 273 -29.45 1.46 -25.27
N ALA A 274 -28.14 1.35 -25.03
CA ALA A 274 -27.54 1.59 -23.71
C ALA A 274 -27.69 3.06 -23.29
N VAL A 275 -27.47 4.00 -24.22
CA VAL A 275 -27.69 5.44 -24.00
C VAL A 275 -29.15 5.74 -23.68
N SER A 276 -30.09 5.10 -24.38
CA SER A 276 -31.53 5.24 -24.17
C SER A 276 -31.95 4.74 -22.77
N LEU A 277 -31.49 3.57 -22.38
CA LEU A 277 -31.78 2.99 -21.04
C LEU A 277 -31.18 3.86 -19.93
N THR A 278 -29.95 4.31 -20.08
CA THR A 278 -29.29 5.19 -19.12
C THR A 278 -30.02 6.52 -18.99
N SER A 279 -30.43 7.13 -20.12
CA SER A 279 -31.15 8.42 -20.10
C SER A 279 -32.50 8.35 -19.40
N ALA A 280 -33.23 7.23 -19.56
CA ALA A 280 -34.50 7.02 -18.89
C ALA A 280 -34.30 6.85 -17.36
N SER A 281 -33.30 6.10 -16.94
CA SER A 281 -32.96 5.93 -15.54
C SER A 281 -32.59 7.25 -14.86
N TRP A 282 -31.82 8.10 -15.54
CA TRP A 282 -31.39 9.40 -15.03
C TRP A 282 -32.55 10.38 -14.87
N LYS A 283 -33.47 10.42 -15.85
CA LYS A 283 -34.70 11.23 -15.75
C LYS A 283 -35.53 10.84 -14.53
N ASN A 284 -35.63 9.54 -14.24
CA ASN A 284 -36.40 9.04 -13.10
C ASN A 284 -35.82 9.48 -11.75
N ILE A 285 -34.52 9.78 -11.66
CA ILE A 285 -33.84 10.26 -10.45
C ILE A 285 -33.53 11.77 -10.51
N GLY A 286 -34.03 12.47 -11.51
CA GLY A 286 -33.90 13.93 -11.65
C GLY A 286 -32.53 14.42 -12.12
N LEU A 287 -31.71 13.56 -12.76
CA LEU A 287 -30.39 13.93 -13.27
C LEU A 287 -30.43 14.27 -14.76
N ASP A 288 -29.56 15.17 -15.17
CA ASP A 288 -29.36 15.55 -16.57
C ASP A 288 -28.17 14.78 -17.17
N TRP A 289 -28.49 13.72 -17.93
CA TRP A 289 -27.49 12.89 -18.56
C TRP A 289 -26.81 13.58 -19.76
N SER A 290 -27.45 14.59 -20.39
CA SER A 290 -26.85 15.31 -21.52
C SER A 290 -25.65 16.14 -21.08
N SER A 291 -25.72 16.74 -19.89
CA SER A 291 -24.58 17.44 -19.28
C SER A 291 -23.44 16.49 -18.92
N ALA A 292 -23.74 15.27 -18.48
CA ALA A 292 -22.70 14.27 -18.21
C ALA A 292 -22.05 13.75 -19.51
N LEU A 293 -22.83 13.55 -20.56
CA LEU A 293 -22.29 13.18 -21.88
C LEU A 293 -21.40 14.30 -22.45
N ALA A 294 -21.80 15.56 -22.30
CA ALA A 294 -20.97 16.69 -22.67
C ALA A 294 -19.64 16.69 -21.90
N ALA A 295 -19.68 16.46 -20.58
CA ALA A 295 -18.49 16.39 -19.73
C ALA A 295 -17.50 15.28 -20.14
N LEU A 296 -17.97 14.16 -20.71
CA LEU A 296 -17.09 13.11 -21.25
C LEU A 296 -16.26 13.57 -22.48
N ASN A 297 -16.75 14.56 -23.21
CA ASN A 297 -16.13 15.05 -24.44
C ASN A 297 -15.39 16.38 -24.27
N GLU A 298 -15.57 17.07 -23.12
CA GLU A 298 -14.94 18.35 -22.84
C GLU A 298 -13.60 18.17 -22.13
N THR A 299 -12.63 19.03 -22.45
CA THR A 299 -11.30 19.11 -21.82
C THR A 299 -11.23 20.39 -21.00
N ASN A 300 -11.93 20.43 -19.88
CA ASN A 300 -12.11 21.68 -19.11
C ASN A 300 -11.04 21.90 -18.03
N ALA A 301 -10.28 20.85 -17.67
CA ALA A 301 -9.25 20.93 -16.62
C ALA A 301 -9.76 21.58 -15.32
N ASN A 302 -10.96 21.21 -14.88
CA ASN A 302 -11.57 21.75 -13.69
C ASN A 302 -10.87 21.20 -12.45
N VAL A 303 -10.26 22.07 -11.68
CA VAL A 303 -9.54 21.76 -10.43
C VAL A 303 -10.31 22.15 -9.16
N SER A 304 -11.62 22.35 -9.25
CA SER A 304 -12.41 22.78 -8.10
C SER A 304 -12.63 21.70 -7.05
N TYR A 305 -12.50 20.42 -7.42
CA TYR A 305 -12.63 19.28 -6.53
C TYR A 305 -11.27 18.71 -6.13
N GLU A 306 -10.41 18.45 -7.11
CA GLU A 306 -9.09 17.85 -6.96
C GLU A 306 -8.03 18.54 -7.81
N GLN A 307 -6.76 18.44 -7.39
CA GLN A 307 -5.63 19.01 -8.13
C GLN A 307 -4.34 18.28 -7.79
N ILE A 308 -3.52 17.90 -8.80
CA ILE A 308 -2.10 17.60 -8.59
C ILE A 308 -1.39 18.92 -8.25
N GLU A 309 -0.63 18.92 -7.17
CA GLU A 309 0.16 20.06 -6.71
C GLU A 309 1.66 19.82 -6.87
N CYS A 310 2.13 18.57 -6.74
CA CYS A 310 3.54 18.22 -6.88
C CYS A 310 3.72 16.91 -7.62
N LEU A 311 4.90 16.78 -8.26
CA LEU A 311 5.37 15.58 -8.94
C LEU A 311 6.88 15.47 -8.71
N GLY A 312 7.37 14.31 -8.33
CA GLY A 312 8.79 14.08 -8.11
C GLY A 312 9.16 12.60 -8.15
N MET A 313 10.41 12.29 -7.87
CA MET A 313 10.92 10.93 -7.84
C MET A 313 11.56 10.61 -6.50
N ASP A 314 11.17 9.46 -5.94
CA ASP A 314 11.86 8.81 -4.84
C ASP A 314 12.94 7.89 -5.45
N GLU A 315 14.18 8.20 -5.12
CA GLU A 315 15.35 7.49 -5.66
C GLU A 315 15.71 6.22 -4.89
N VAL A 316 15.00 5.94 -3.79
CA VAL A 316 15.19 4.70 -3.03
C VAL A 316 14.67 3.54 -3.87
N LEU A 317 15.49 2.50 -4.03
CA LEU A 317 15.13 1.33 -4.82
C LEU A 317 14.00 0.51 -4.17
N PRO A 318 12.98 0.12 -4.96
CA PRO A 318 12.75 0.47 -6.36
C PRO A 318 12.36 1.94 -6.53
N GLU A 319 12.90 2.59 -7.58
CA GLU A 319 12.56 3.98 -7.88
C GLU A 319 11.05 4.16 -8.09
N ARG A 320 10.51 5.28 -7.61
CA ARG A 320 9.09 5.57 -7.68
C ARG A 320 8.83 6.99 -8.15
N LEU A 321 7.93 7.16 -9.10
CA LEU A 321 7.33 8.46 -9.39
C LEU A 321 6.16 8.68 -8.44
N VAL A 322 6.12 9.86 -7.84
CA VAL A 322 5.12 10.24 -6.84
C VAL A 322 4.47 11.54 -7.26
N ALA A 323 3.15 11.53 -7.39
CA ALA A 323 2.34 12.71 -7.58
C ALA A 323 1.51 12.99 -6.31
N THR A 324 1.65 14.17 -5.74
CA THR A 324 0.82 14.60 -4.62
C THR A 324 -0.38 15.37 -5.14
N LEU A 325 -1.57 14.97 -4.71
CA LEU A 325 -2.83 15.61 -5.07
C LEU A 325 -3.59 16.06 -3.82
N ARG A 326 -4.35 17.12 -4.01
CA ARG A 326 -5.21 17.68 -2.96
C ARG A 326 -6.67 17.51 -3.30
N ILE A 327 -7.42 16.92 -2.38
CA ILE A 327 -8.88 16.86 -2.39
C ILE A 327 -9.40 18.12 -1.66
N LYS A 328 -10.16 18.95 -2.35
CA LYS A 328 -10.55 20.29 -1.90
C LYS A 328 -11.95 20.40 -1.35
N ARG A 329 -12.83 19.43 -1.68
CA ARG A 329 -14.24 19.43 -1.26
C ARG A 329 -14.56 18.23 -0.39
N PRO A 330 -15.51 18.35 0.53
CA PRO A 330 -15.91 17.23 1.39
C PRO A 330 -16.79 16.20 0.67
N SER A 331 -17.37 16.51 -0.49
CA SER A 331 -18.33 15.64 -1.18
C SER A 331 -18.20 15.71 -2.70
N GLY A 332 -18.71 14.69 -3.38
CA GLY A 332 -18.64 14.49 -4.81
C GLY A 332 -17.77 13.29 -5.21
N TYR A 333 -17.49 12.37 -4.28
CA TYR A 333 -16.57 11.24 -4.43
C TYR A 333 -17.25 9.88 -4.25
N SER A 334 -18.56 9.79 -4.52
CA SER A 334 -19.32 8.54 -4.57
C SER A 334 -19.39 7.77 -3.25
N GLY A 335 -19.62 8.49 -2.16
CA GLY A 335 -19.92 7.93 -0.85
C GLY A 335 -18.77 7.99 0.16
N GLU A 336 -19.13 7.76 1.42
CA GLU A 336 -18.24 7.76 2.59
C GLU A 336 -17.32 6.52 2.57
N LEU A 337 -16.36 6.43 3.51
CA LEU A 337 -15.38 5.35 3.62
C LEU A 337 -15.94 3.92 3.71
N CYS A 338 -17.22 3.76 4.06
CA CYS A 338 -17.90 2.45 4.07
C CYS A 338 -18.39 2.00 2.68
N TYR A 339 -18.24 2.84 1.66
CA TYR A 339 -18.54 2.56 0.26
C TYR A 339 -17.25 2.51 -0.56
N ALA A 340 -17.38 2.06 -1.80
CA ALA A 340 -16.24 1.97 -2.73
C ALA A 340 -15.58 3.32 -3.05
N GLY A 341 -16.32 4.44 -2.86
CA GLY A 341 -15.83 5.76 -3.22
C GLY A 341 -15.68 5.96 -4.72
N SER A 342 -14.83 6.90 -5.11
CA SER A 342 -14.43 7.10 -6.49
C SER A 342 -12.92 7.09 -6.63
N LYS A 343 -12.43 6.96 -7.86
CA LYS A 343 -10.99 6.90 -8.12
C LYS A 343 -10.48 8.19 -8.76
N GLU A 344 -9.37 8.66 -8.21
CA GLU A 344 -8.50 9.63 -8.86
C GLU A 344 -7.44 8.86 -9.64
N TYR A 345 -7.45 8.98 -10.96
CA TYR A 345 -6.47 8.34 -11.82
C TYR A 345 -5.34 9.29 -12.16
N ILE A 346 -4.12 8.82 -12.07
CA ILE A 346 -2.93 9.57 -12.42
C ILE A 346 -2.11 8.79 -13.43
N ALA A 347 -2.04 9.31 -14.68
CA ALA A 347 -1.16 8.77 -15.70
C ALA A 347 0.20 9.47 -15.65
N PHE A 348 1.27 8.66 -15.65
CA PHE A 348 2.65 9.14 -15.63
C PHE A 348 3.31 8.96 -16.99
N TRP A 349 4.12 9.94 -17.36
CA TRP A 349 4.87 9.99 -18.60
C TRP A 349 6.31 10.43 -18.34
N GLY A 350 7.26 9.97 -19.17
CA GLY A 350 8.65 10.36 -19.11
C GLY A 350 9.17 10.84 -20.47
N ASP A 351 9.83 11.99 -20.49
CA ASP A 351 10.66 12.47 -21.59
C ASP A 351 12.12 12.28 -21.19
N TRP A 352 12.70 11.16 -21.65
CA TRP A 352 14.00 10.70 -21.19
C TRP A 352 15.19 11.39 -21.85
N GLU A 353 15.00 11.90 -23.05
CA GLU A 353 16.06 12.48 -23.85
C GLU A 353 15.88 13.99 -24.05
N ASP A 354 14.92 14.58 -23.34
CA ASP A 354 14.61 16.00 -23.39
C ASP A 354 14.31 16.51 -24.82
N LYS A 355 13.51 15.68 -25.55
CA LYS A 355 13.13 15.92 -26.95
C LYS A 355 11.66 16.26 -27.13
N CYS A 356 10.90 16.45 -26.05
CA CYS A 356 9.45 16.51 -26.04
C CYS A 356 8.77 15.22 -26.57
N GLU A 357 9.45 14.09 -26.45
CA GLU A 357 8.97 12.78 -26.84
C GLU A 357 8.55 11.99 -25.61
N TRP A 358 7.25 11.98 -25.35
CA TRP A 358 6.70 11.40 -24.14
C TRP A 358 6.49 9.89 -24.29
N SER A 359 7.05 9.15 -23.36
CA SER A 359 6.79 7.71 -23.17
C SER A 359 5.79 7.51 -22.04
N TYR A 360 4.71 6.79 -22.30
CA TYR A 360 3.76 6.41 -21.25
C TYR A 360 4.40 5.39 -20.29
N LEU A 361 4.26 5.62 -18.98
CA LEU A 361 4.88 4.81 -17.93
C LEU A 361 3.87 3.95 -17.18
N GLY A 362 2.68 4.45 -16.99
CA GLY A 362 1.63 3.75 -16.27
C GLY A 362 0.56 4.70 -15.73
N THR A 363 -0.59 4.14 -15.36
CA THR A 363 -1.64 4.83 -14.62
C THR A 363 -1.86 4.13 -13.29
N VAL A 364 -1.92 4.91 -12.23
CA VAL A 364 -2.30 4.46 -10.89
C VAL A 364 -3.58 5.15 -10.45
N ALA A 365 -4.26 4.55 -9.50
CA ALA A 365 -5.49 5.11 -8.95
C ALA A 365 -5.38 5.26 -7.44
N VAL A 366 -5.98 6.31 -6.90
CA VAL A 366 -6.15 6.56 -5.47
C VAL A 366 -7.63 6.63 -5.16
N ASN A 367 -8.10 5.86 -4.19
CA ASN A 367 -9.49 5.92 -3.76
C ASN A 367 -9.72 7.17 -2.90
N VAL A 368 -10.78 7.90 -3.24
CA VAL A 368 -11.25 9.07 -2.52
C VAL A 368 -12.71 8.93 -2.13
N HIS A 369 -13.09 9.57 -1.04
CA HIS A 369 -14.40 9.37 -0.42
C HIS A 369 -15.01 10.70 0.02
N ASP A 370 -16.31 10.67 0.27
CA ASP A 370 -17.03 11.77 0.87
C ASP A 370 -16.81 11.80 2.38
N PHE A 371 -16.75 13.01 2.93
CA PHE A 371 -16.65 13.26 4.36
C PHE A 371 -17.67 14.32 4.78
N LYS A 372 -18.20 14.22 5.99
CA LYS A 372 -19.08 15.29 6.53
C LYS A 372 -18.38 16.64 6.59
N ASN A 373 -17.13 16.62 7.00
CA ASN A 373 -16.26 17.79 7.06
C ASN A 373 -14.83 17.38 6.72
N ILE A 374 -14.13 18.24 6.01
CA ILE A 374 -12.68 18.16 5.82
C ILE A 374 -12.03 19.46 6.31
N PRO A 375 -10.74 19.45 6.66
CA PRO A 375 -9.98 20.67 6.94
C PRO A 375 -10.09 21.67 5.78
N ARG A 376 -10.03 22.97 6.11
CA ARG A 376 -10.17 24.05 5.12
C ARG A 376 -9.13 23.94 3.99
N GLU A 377 -7.95 23.47 4.30
CA GLU A 377 -6.84 23.24 3.37
C GLU A 377 -7.02 21.99 2.51
N GLY A 378 -8.05 21.19 2.76
CA GLY A 378 -8.32 19.93 2.06
C GLY A 378 -7.54 18.75 2.63
N LEU A 379 -7.55 17.62 1.89
CA LEU A 379 -6.83 16.38 2.22
C LEU A 379 -5.75 16.12 1.17
N CYS A 380 -4.56 15.74 1.64
CA CYS A 380 -3.39 15.48 0.79
C CYS A 380 -3.19 13.97 0.60
N TYR A 381 -3.25 13.55 -0.65
CA TYR A 381 -2.97 12.17 -1.05
C TYR A 381 -1.72 12.09 -1.90
N SER A 382 -1.13 10.93 -2.01
CA SER A 382 -0.08 10.63 -2.98
C SER A 382 -0.42 9.42 -3.84
N ALA A 383 -0.08 9.51 -5.11
CA ALA A 383 -0.16 8.46 -6.09
C ALA A 383 1.26 8.00 -6.44
N ILE A 384 1.52 6.71 -6.31
CA ILE A 384 2.86 6.14 -6.39
C ILE A 384 2.92 5.18 -7.57
N LEU A 385 3.81 5.43 -8.52
CA LEU A 385 4.11 4.52 -9.62
C LEU A 385 5.56 4.01 -9.47
N PRO A 386 5.77 2.74 -9.13
CA PRO A 386 7.09 2.12 -9.24
C PRO A 386 7.57 2.11 -10.70
N VAL A 387 8.83 2.50 -10.91
CA VAL A 387 9.44 2.53 -12.25
C VAL A 387 10.79 1.81 -12.22
N ASP A 388 11.18 1.22 -13.34
CA ASP A 388 12.52 0.68 -13.53
C ASP A 388 13.30 1.58 -14.51
N LEU A 389 14.24 2.34 -13.95
CA LEU A 389 15.08 3.26 -14.71
C LEU A 389 16.50 2.73 -14.92
N THR A 390 16.77 1.48 -14.59
CA THR A 390 18.11 0.89 -14.65
C THR A 390 18.78 1.08 -16.02
N TYR A 391 18.02 0.90 -17.10
CA TYR A 391 18.52 1.09 -18.48
C TYR A 391 18.56 2.56 -18.94
N ARG A 392 18.09 3.50 -18.11
CA ARG A 392 18.18 4.96 -18.34
C ARG A 392 19.35 5.59 -17.62
N ARG A 393 20.02 4.84 -16.74
CA ARG A 393 21.15 5.33 -15.95
C ARG A 393 22.32 5.72 -16.82
N ARG A 394 23.11 6.66 -16.32
CA ARG A 394 24.39 7.10 -16.90
C ARG A 394 25.45 7.07 -15.79
N SER A 395 26.71 7.10 -16.19
CA SER A 395 27.78 7.21 -15.22
C SER A 395 27.64 8.51 -14.40
N CYS A 396 28.13 8.51 -13.17
CA CYS A 396 28.07 9.67 -12.27
C CYS A 396 28.75 10.94 -12.84
N THR A 397 29.63 10.79 -13.85
CA THR A 397 30.28 11.92 -14.56
C THR A 397 29.35 12.59 -15.59
N LYS A 398 28.21 11.95 -15.89
CA LYS A 398 27.21 12.42 -16.87
C LYS A 398 25.82 12.44 -16.23
N PRO A 399 25.49 13.43 -15.38
CA PRO A 399 24.18 13.52 -14.76
C PRO A 399 23.05 13.37 -15.77
N LYS A 400 22.09 12.50 -15.47
CA LYS A 400 20.90 12.33 -16.31
C LYS A 400 19.71 12.97 -15.61
N ILE A 401 19.20 14.04 -16.19
CA ILE A 401 17.95 14.67 -15.83
C ILE A 401 16.89 14.22 -16.83
N ALA A 402 15.69 13.95 -16.36
CA ALA A 402 14.54 13.63 -17.21
C ALA A 402 13.38 14.53 -16.83
N ARG A 403 12.55 14.85 -17.81
CA ARG A 403 11.29 15.51 -17.54
C ARG A 403 10.20 14.46 -17.39
N VAL A 404 9.46 14.54 -16.30
CA VAL A 404 8.31 13.67 -16.03
C VAL A 404 7.02 14.47 -15.99
N ARG A 405 5.91 13.83 -16.34
CA ARG A 405 4.59 14.43 -16.36
C ARG A 405 3.60 13.53 -15.65
N ALA A 406 2.72 14.13 -14.87
CA ALA A 406 1.55 13.49 -14.31
C ALA A 406 0.27 14.16 -14.82
N VAL A 407 -0.72 13.36 -15.18
CA VAL A 407 -2.04 13.81 -15.65
C VAL A 407 -3.09 13.21 -14.74
N LEU A 408 -3.78 14.07 -14.00
CA LEU A 408 -4.87 13.70 -13.08
C LEU A 408 -6.19 13.68 -13.80
N SER A 409 -7.03 12.72 -13.47
CA SER A 409 -8.43 12.69 -13.91
C SER A 409 -9.30 11.92 -12.90
N TRP A 410 -10.40 12.54 -12.50
CA TRP A 410 -11.41 11.89 -11.66
C TRP A 410 -12.28 10.93 -12.45
N ALA A 411 -12.55 9.75 -11.90
CA ALA A 411 -13.46 8.70 -12.37
C ALA A 411 -13.18 8.11 -13.75
N ILE A 412 -12.53 8.85 -14.64
CA ILE A 412 -12.20 8.45 -16.01
C ILE A 412 -10.68 8.51 -16.17
N PRO A 413 -10.02 7.42 -16.54
CA PRO A 413 -8.58 7.43 -16.71
C PRO A 413 -8.11 8.44 -17.78
N PRO A 414 -6.95 9.06 -17.57
CA PRO A 414 -6.31 9.87 -18.59
C PRO A 414 -5.94 9.06 -19.82
N SER A 415 -5.70 9.75 -20.95
CA SER A 415 -5.19 9.14 -22.18
C SER A 415 -3.87 8.41 -21.93
N THR A 416 -3.69 7.26 -22.57
CA THR A 416 -2.44 6.48 -22.57
C THR A 416 -1.62 6.69 -23.83
N THR A 417 -2.14 7.47 -24.80
CA THR A 417 -1.52 7.75 -26.10
C THR A 417 -1.23 9.23 -26.31
N ASP A 418 -1.92 10.11 -25.59
CA ASP A 418 -1.72 11.56 -25.68
C ASP A 418 -1.43 12.16 -24.31
N PRO A 419 -0.17 12.53 -24.02
CA PRO A 419 0.26 13.12 -22.76
C PRO A 419 -0.31 14.52 -22.49
N ASN A 420 -0.97 15.13 -23.48
CA ASN A 420 -1.51 16.48 -23.40
C ASN A 420 -3.02 16.50 -23.18
N LYS A 421 -3.70 15.38 -23.43
CA LYS A 421 -5.15 15.29 -23.29
C LYS A 421 -5.55 15.37 -21.81
N LEU A 422 -6.36 16.36 -21.48
CA LEU A 422 -7.00 16.50 -20.18
C LEU A 422 -8.47 16.08 -20.31
N ASN A 423 -9.00 15.52 -19.24
CA ASN A 423 -10.43 15.27 -19.09
C ASN A 423 -11.11 16.48 -18.42
N TYR A 424 -12.41 16.37 -18.13
CA TYR A 424 -13.18 17.49 -17.57
C TYR A 424 -12.65 17.93 -16.21
N TRP A 425 -12.37 16.98 -15.29
CA TRP A 425 -11.79 17.22 -13.97
C TRP A 425 -10.34 16.75 -13.93
N GLY A 426 -9.53 17.50 -13.20
CA GLY A 426 -8.13 17.26 -13.00
C GLY A 426 -7.22 18.25 -13.70
N ASN A 427 -5.93 18.01 -13.63
CA ASN A 427 -4.91 18.85 -14.24
C ASN A 427 -3.67 18.04 -14.65
N ARG A 428 -2.69 18.74 -15.18
CA ARG A 428 -1.40 18.20 -15.61
C ARG A 428 -0.29 18.98 -14.94
N LEU A 429 0.77 18.28 -14.53
CA LEU A 429 1.97 18.87 -13.95
C LEU A 429 3.22 18.21 -14.53
N ASP A 430 4.23 19.03 -14.83
CA ASP A 430 5.57 18.58 -15.26
C ASP A 430 6.58 18.85 -14.15
N ALA A 431 7.60 17.98 -14.06
CA ALA A 431 8.71 18.16 -13.14
C ALA A 431 10.01 17.63 -13.77
N HIS A 432 11.15 18.14 -13.31
CA HIS A 432 12.46 17.59 -13.64
C HIS A 432 12.97 16.75 -12.48
N VAL A 433 13.42 15.55 -12.81
CA VAL A 433 13.94 14.56 -11.85
C VAL A 433 15.33 14.10 -12.26
N GLN A 434 16.18 13.83 -11.29
CA GLN A 434 17.45 13.20 -11.52
C GLN A 434 17.27 11.69 -11.55
N ILE A 435 17.91 11.03 -12.51
CA ILE A 435 18.01 9.56 -12.55
C ILE A 435 19.28 9.14 -11.83
N ASN A 436 19.18 8.17 -10.91
CA ASN A 436 20.32 7.65 -10.18
C ASN A 436 21.45 7.21 -11.13
N PRO A 437 22.72 7.56 -10.83
CA PRO A 437 23.85 7.12 -11.63
C PRO A 437 24.00 5.60 -11.56
N GLY A 438 24.58 5.02 -12.59
CA GLY A 438 24.86 3.60 -12.70
C GLY A 438 25.55 3.26 -14.01
N ASP A 439 25.74 1.97 -14.26
CA ASP A 439 26.31 1.50 -15.52
C ASP A 439 25.34 1.78 -16.69
N GLU A 440 25.89 2.15 -17.83
CA GLU A 440 25.09 2.34 -19.04
C GLU A 440 24.66 0.96 -19.58
N ILE A 441 23.37 0.66 -19.46
CA ILE A 441 22.79 -0.59 -19.95
C ILE A 441 22.02 -0.28 -21.23
N SER A 442 22.39 -0.98 -22.31
CA SER A 442 21.79 -0.76 -23.64
C SER A 442 20.38 -1.38 -23.81
N ARG A 443 19.93 -2.15 -22.86
CA ARG A 443 18.66 -2.91 -22.91
C ARG A 443 18.03 -3.05 -21.51
N PRO A 444 16.72 -3.26 -21.42
CA PRO A 444 16.02 -3.48 -20.15
C PRO A 444 16.62 -4.67 -19.38
N GLU A 445 16.75 -4.53 -18.08
CA GLU A 445 17.05 -5.64 -17.18
C GLU A 445 15.77 -6.22 -16.59
N PRO A 446 15.59 -7.55 -16.73
CA PRO A 446 14.43 -8.19 -16.11
C PRO A 446 14.56 -8.18 -14.59
N LYS A 447 13.51 -7.73 -13.91
CA LYS A 447 13.43 -7.72 -12.45
C LYS A 447 12.08 -8.21 -11.98
N ILE A 448 12.11 -9.20 -11.09
CA ILE A 448 10.96 -9.55 -10.25
C ILE A 448 10.98 -8.57 -9.07
N ARG A 449 9.84 -7.96 -8.78
CA ARG A 449 9.68 -7.01 -7.67
C ARG A 449 9.05 -7.64 -6.46
N ASN A 450 7.98 -8.44 -6.68
CA ASN A 450 7.29 -9.13 -5.60
C ASN A 450 7.07 -10.61 -5.96
N ILE A 451 7.13 -11.46 -4.96
CA ILE A 451 6.75 -12.88 -5.02
C ILE A 451 5.75 -13.13 -3.91
N GLY A 452 4.59 -13.71 -4.24
CA GLY A 452 3.56 -14.01 -3.25
C GLY A 452 3.01 -12.77 -2.53
N GLY A 453 3.06 -11.61 -3.18
CA GLY A 453 2.66 -10.33 -2.60
C GLY A 453 3.71 -9.68 -1.69
N ILE A 454 4.89 -10.31 -1.51
CA ILE A 454 5.99 -9.81 -0.66
C ILE A 454 7.08 -9.19 -1.53
N PRO A 455 7.60 -7.99 -1.19
CA PRO A 455 8.74 -7.38 -1.88
C PRO A 455 9.96 -8.31 -1.89
N ILE A 456 10.70 -8.33 -3.00
CA ILE A 456 11.83 -9.24 -3.17
C ILE A 456 12.96 -9.01 -2.15
N GLU A 457 13.12 -7.77 -1.69
CA GLU A 457 14.05 -7.37 -0.64
C GLU A 457 13.67 -7.90 0.75
N ASP A 458 12.41 -8.24 0.94
CA ASP A 458 11.86 -8.85 2.16
C ASP A 458 11.80 -10.38 2.08
N ILE A 459 12.51 -10.99 1.12
CA ILE A 459 12.65 -12.44 0.98
C ILE A 459 14.14 -12.81 1.00
N PHE A 460 14.52 -13.84 1.74
CA PHE A 460 15.89 -14.37 1.76
C PHE A 460 16.19 -15.18 0.48
N THR A 461 16.17 -14.49 -0.67
CA THR A 461 16.27 -15.08 -2.01
C THR A 461 17.60 -15.77 -2.33
N ALA A 462 18.63 -15.52 -1.55
CA ALA A 462 19.95 -16.19 -1.69
C ALA A 462 20.14 -17.37 -0.74
N SER A 463 19.18 -17.62 0.17
CA SER A 463 19.35 -18.64 1.23
C SER A 463 18.11 -19.50 1.44
N THR A 464 17.22 -19.10 2.36
CA THR A 464 16.08 -19.93 2.79
C THR A 464 14.87 -19.85 1.88
N GLY A 465 14.75 -18.82 1.05
CA GLY A 465 13.55 -18.60 0.23
C GLY A 465 12.30 -18.20 1.00
N MET A 466 12.40 -17.99 2.30
CA MET A 466 11.32 -17.51 3.16
C MET A 466 11.39 -15.98 3.32
N THR A 467 10.31 -15.39 3.83
CA THR A 467 10.26 -13.94 4.11
C THR A 467 11.22 -13.54 5.23
N THR A 468 11.58 -12.26 5.27
CA THR A 468 12.20 -11.67 6.46
C THR A 468 11.19 -11.58 7.61
N PRO A 469 11.65 -11.53 8.88
CA PRO A 469 10.75 -11.38 10.03
C PRO A 469 9.89 -10.12 10.05
N THR A 470 10.32 -9.08 9.33
CA THR A 470 9.62 -7.78 9.26
C THR A 470 8.85 -7.59 7.97
N ALA A 471 8.82 -8.60 7.10
CA ALA A 471 8.16 -8.55 5.81
C ALA A 471 6.67 -8.20 5.95
N VAL A 472 6.19 -7.42 5.00
CA VAL A 472 4.79 -7.02 4.88
C VAL A 472 4.36 -7.12 3.41
N PHE A 473 3.06 -7.22 3.17
CA PHE A 473 2.54 -7.27 1.81
C PHE A 473 2.76 -5.94 1.07
N ALA A 474 3.30 -5.99 -0.14
CA ALA A 474 3.60 -4.81 -0.96
C ALA A 474 2.36 -3.92 -1.20
N HIS A 475 1.23 -4.54 -1.53
CA HIS A 475 -0.04 -3.85 -1.81
C HIS A 475 -0.93 -3.66 -0.57
N ASN A 476 -0.55 -4.22 0.57
CA ASN A 476 -1.27 -4.07 1.82
C ASN A 476 -0.31 -4.05 3.03
N PRO A 477 0.50 -3.02 3.18
CA PRO A 477 1.56 -2.96 4.20
C PRO A 477 1.08 -2.91 5.65
N ALA A 478 -0.23 -2.80 5.88
CA ALA A 478 -0.81 -2.98 7.21
C ALA A 478 -0.74 -4.44 7.69
N PHE A 479 -0.55 -5.38 6.74
CA PHE A 479 -0.49 -6.80 7.05
C PHE A 479 0.96 -7.30 7.03
N SER A 480 1.39 -7.87 8.14
CA SER A 480 2.63 -8.62 8.25
C SER A 480 2.54 -9.91 7.42
N ALA A 481 3.67 -10.38 6.88
CA ALA A 481 3.79 -11.69 6.26
C ALA A 481 3.47 -12.81 7.28
N ASP A 482 3.98 -12.68 8.51
CA ASP A 482 3.53 -13.51 9.64
C ASP A 482 2.21 -12.96 10.18
N ALA A 483 1.10 -13.58 9.78
CA ALA A 483 -0.25 -13.19 10.22
C ALA A 483 -0.45 -13.20 11.74
N TRP A 484 0.41 -13.91 12.46
CA TRP A 484 0.41 -14.01 13.92
C TRP A 484 1.11 -12.81 14.59
N GLY A 485 1.83 -11.99 13.81
CA GLY A 485 2.50 -10.79 14.29
C GLY A 485 3.72 -11.06 15.18
N LEU A 486 4.29 -12.25 15.12
CA LEU A 486 5.45 -12.66 15.91
C LEU A 486 6.78 -12.39 15.22
N GLY A 487 6.75 -11.92 13.98
CA GLY A 487 7.96 -11.61 13.23
C GLY A 487 8.77 -12.87 12.87
N ARG A 488 8.11 -13.90 12.39
CA ARG A 488 8.74 -15.15 11.92
C ARG A 488 8.82 -15.17 10.39
N ALA A 489 9.81 -15.87 9.87
CA ALA A 489 9.94 -16.11 8.43
C ALA A 489 8.83 -17.03 7.94
N CYS A 490 8.18 -16.68 6.81
CA CYS A 490 7.06 -17.42 6.25
C CYS A 490 7.43 -18.02 4.88
N PRO A 491 7.10 -19.28 4.61
CA PRO A 491 7.14 -19.88 3.28
C PRO A 491 5.93 -19.46 2.45
N PHE A 492 5.86 -19.95 1.21
CA PHE A 492 4.80 -19.65 0.24
C PHE A 492 4.08 -20.94 -0.19
N GLY A 493 2.78 -20.83 -0.50
CA GLY A 493 1.98 -21.96 -0.96
C GLY A 493 0.79 -21.58 -1.82
N GLY A 494 0.13 -22.59 -2.37
CA GLY A 494 -1.04 -22.41 -3.23
C GLY A 494 -0.72 -21.70 -4.55
N GLN A 495 -1.41 -20.61 -4.84
CA GLN A 495 -1.18 -19.79 -6.02
C GLN A 495 -0.30 -18.59 -5.67
N ILE A 496 0.91 -18.55 -6.24
CA ILE A 496 1.91 -17.51 -5.98
C ILE A 496 1.91 -16.53 -7.14
N LYS A 497 1.57 -15.28 -6.88
CA LYS A 497 1.65 -14.19 -7.84
C LYS A 497 3.09 -13.71 -7.98
N ILE A 498 3.57 -13.58 -9.22
CA ILE A 498 4.88 -13.01 -9.55
C ILE A 498 4.65 -11.65 -10.18
N GLU A 499 5.25 -10.61 -9.63
CA GLU A 499 5.10 -9.23 -10.09
C GLU A 499 6.44 -8.63 -10.46
N GLY A 500 6.45 -7.74 -11.45
CA GLY A 500 7.68 -7.13 -11.92
C GLY A 500 7.49 -5.91 -12.82
N ALA A 501 8.59 -5.43 -13.40
CA ALA A 501 8.58 -4.30 -14.31
C ALA A 501 8.15 -4.72 -15.72
N PHE A 502 7.52 -3.79 -16.46
CA PHE A 502 7.07 -3.99 -17.83
C PHE A 502 7.98 -3.29 -18.84
N PHE A 503 8.22 -3.96 -19.97
CA PHE A 503 9.06 -3.45 -21.06
C PHE A 503 8.31 -3.56 -22.38
N ASN A 504 7.68 -2.46 -22.77
CA ASN A 504 6.87 -2.42 -24.00
C ASN A 504 7.68 -2.87 -25.21
N GLY A 505 7.05 -3.69 -26.08
CA GLY A 505 7.67 -4.23 -27.28
C GLY A 505 8.55 -5.47 -27.08
N TYR A 506 8.60 -6.02 -25.84
CA TYR A 506 9.28 -7.28 -25.53
C TYR A 506 8.26 -8.35 -25.14
N TYR A 507 8.78 -9.58 -25.08
CA TYR A 507 8.11 -10.74 -24.52
C TYR A 507 8.84 -11.17 -23.25
N TYR A 508 8.18 -11.86 -22.35
CA TYR A 508 8.78 -12.39 -21.14
C TYR A 508 8.32 -13.81 -20.84
N ARG A 509 9.13 -14.51 -20.08
CA ARG A 509 8.83 -15.84 -19.52
C ARG A 509 9.24 -15.88 -18.07
N VAL A 510 8.34 -16.30 -17.19
CA VAL A 510 8.66 -16.65 -15.81
C VAL A 510 8.86 -18.17 -15.75
N LYS A 511 9.95 -18.59 -15.13
CA LYS A 511 10.27 -20.02 -14.96
C LYS A 511 10.66 -20.31 -13.53
N ALA A 512 10.34 -21.53 -13.06
CA ALA A 512 10.68 -22.03 -11.73
C ALA A 512 11.50 -23.32 -11.86
N HIS A 513 12.55 -23.42 -11.06
CA HIS A 513 13.47 -24.56 -11.03
C HIS A 513 13.50 -25.12 -9.61
N LYS A 514 13.26 -26.43 -9.48
CA LYS A 514 13.35 -27.11 -8.18
C LYS A 514 14.80 -27.32 -7.80
N ILE A 515 15.18 -26.94 -6.60
CA ILE A 515 16.55 -27.12 -6.09
C ILE A 515 16.85 -28.61 -5.97
N GLY A 516 17.98 -29.02 -6.53
CA GLY A 516 18.38 -30.42 -6.61
C GLY A 516 18.18 -31.06 -7.98
N ASP A 517 17.29 -30.52 -8.81
CA ASP A 517 17.11 -30.94 -10.19
C ASP A 517 18.16 -30.28 -11.12
N PRO A 518 18.41 -30.83 -12.31
CA PRO A 518 19.26 -30.16 -13.31
C PRO A 518 18.64 -28.82 -13.74
N TYR A 519 19.45 -27.76 -13.86
CA TYR A 519 18.96 -26.41 -14.26
C TYR A 519 18.25 -26.35 -15.62
N ILE A 520 18.47 -27.36 -16.47
CA ILE A 520 17.76 -27.52 -17.74
C ILE A 520 16.30 -27.95 -17.52
N SER A 521 15.99 -28.51 -16.36
CA SER A 521 14.64 -29.01 -16.00
C SER A 521 13.89 -27.95 -15.22
N PHE A 522 13.42 -26.90 -15.88
CA PHE A 522 12.59 -25.87 -15.26
C PHE A 522 11.13 -26.00 -15.70
N LYS A 523 10.22 -25.58 -14.83
CA LYS A 523 8.80 -25.41 -15.10
C LYS A 523 8.58 -24.00 -15.61
N THR A 524 7.95 -23.85 -16.78
CA THR A 524 7.50 -22.54 -17.26
C THR A 524 6.17 -22.19 -16.61
N LEU A 525 6.05 -21.00 -16.04
CA LEU A 525 4.81 -20.47 -15.47
C LEU A 525 4.01 -19.81 -16.61
N GLY A 526 3.51 -20.64 -17.52
CA GLY A 526 2.86 -20.21 -18.77
C GLY A 526 1.35 -20.29 -18.74
N ASP A 527 0.73 -20.55 -17.59
CA ASP A 527 -0.73 -20.60 -17.44
C ASP A 527 -1.33 -19.24 -17.73
N SER A 528 -2.43 -19.24 -18.48
CA SER A 528 -3.17 -18.01 -18.78
C SER A 528 -3.81 -17.44 -17.52
N PHE A 529 -3.84 -16.13 -17.43
CA PHE A 529 -4.38 -15.43 -16.25
C PHE A 529 -5.09 -14.13 -16.63
N TYR A 530 -5.94 -13.67 -15.74
CA TYR A 530 -6.60 -12.36 -15.87
C TYR A 530 -5.72 -11.28 -15.28
N VAL A 531 -5.69 -10.13 -15.97
CA VAL A 531 -5.07 -8.90 -15.50
C VAL A 531 -6.13 -7.83 -15.40
N GLU A 532 -6.12 -7.08 -14.30
CA GLU A 532 -7.03 -5.96 -14.13
C GLU A 532 -6.57 -4.78 -14.96
N ARG A 533 -7.47 -4.26 -15.77
CA ARG A 533 -7.27 -3.02 -16.52
C ARG A 533 -7.69 -1.82 -15.69
N TRP A 534 -7.20 -0.66 -16.10
CA TRP A 534 -7.54 0.63 -15.53
C TRP A 534 -9.06 0.96 -15.53
N ASP A 535 -9.84 0.36 -16.45
CA ASP A 535 -11.29 0.56 -16.60
C ASP A 535 -12.13 -0.44 -15.80
N PHE A 536 -11.52 -1.15 -14.83
CA PHE A 536 -12.11 -2.25 -14.05
C PHE A 536 -12.54 -3.45 -14.88
N GLY A 537 -12.16 -3.50 -16.15
CA GLY A 537 -12.27 -4.70 -16.96
C GLY A 537 -11.09 -5.62 -16.70
N PHE A 538 -11.20 -6.84 -17.23
CA PHE A 538 -10.12 -7.82 -17.17
C PHE A 538 -9.71 -8.20 -18.58
N ASP A 539 -8.40 -8.27 -18.82
CA ASP A 539 -7.82 -8.88 -20.00
C ASP A 539 -7.30 -10.27 -19.68
N TYR A 540 -7.42 -11.19 -20.63
CA TYR A 540 -6.93 -12.54 -20.47
C TYR A 540 -5.58 -12.69 -21.16
N GLN A 541 -4.51 -12.80 -20.34
CA GLN A 541 -3.16 -13.03 -20.81
C GLN A 541 -2.96 -14.48 -21.18
N THR A 542 -2.47 -14.74 -22.39
CA THR A 542 -2.12 -16.09 -22.85
C THR A 542 -0.67 -16.13 -23.32
N SER A 543 0.04 -17.22 -23.00
CA SER A 543 1.40 -17.43 -23.45
C SER A 543 1.45 -18.10 -24.82
N VAL A 544 2.49 -17.78 -25.59
CA VAL A 544 2.87 -18.47 -26.84
C VAL A 544 4.25 -19.08 -26.61
N GLY A 545 4.34 -20.40 -26.65
CA GLY A 545 5.61 -21.10 -26.35
C GLY A 545 6.14 -20.85 -24.92
N GLY A 546 5.25 -20.50 -23.98
CA GLY A 546 5.58 -20.16 -22.60
C GLY A 546 5.99 -18.70 -22.40
N PHE A 547 5.95 -17.87 -23.45
CA PHE A 547 6.25 -16.43 -23.38
C PHE A 547 4.97 -15.62 -23.48
N PHE A 548 4.87 -14.58 -22.65
CA PHE A 548 3.82 -13.58 -22.70
C PHE A 548 4.34 -12.32 -23.38
N ALA A 549 3.49 -11.62 -24.12
CA ALA A 549 3.81 -10.26 -24.54
C ALA A 549 3.69 -9.31 -23.34
N TYR A 550 4.64 -8.39 -23.18
CA TYR A 550 4.45 -7.29 -22.24
C TYR A 550 3.30 -6.43 -22.71
N LEU A 551 2.27 -6.34 -21.89
CA LEU A 551 1.17 -5.41 -22.13
C LEU A 551 1.61 -3.98 -21.82
N ASN A 552 0.90 -3.03 -22.41
CA ASN A 552 1.03 -1.63 -22.02
C ASN A 552 0.68 -1.50 -20.52
N PRO A 553 1.45 -0.77 -19.71
CA PRO A 553 1.16 -0.56 -18.29
C PRO A 553 -0.27 -0.09 -17.97
N ALA A 554 -0.94 0.60 -18.93
CA ALA A 554 -2.35 0.92 -18.79
C ALA A 554 -3.30 -0.29 -18.76
N GLN A 555 -2.88 -1.39 -19.29
CA GLN A 555 -3.66 -2.62 -19.36
C GLN A 555 -3.38 -3.55 -18.18
N HIS A 556 -2.57 -3.11 -17.20
CA HIS A 556 -1.96 -3.98 -16.20
C HIS A 556 -1.75 -3.24 -14.88
N LEU A 557 -2.82 -3.02 -14.14
CA LEU A 557 -2.74 -2.26 -12.88
C LEU A 557 -2.01 -3.00 -11.77
N ASP A 558 -2.05 -4.32 -11.79
CA ASP A 558 -1.55 -5.13 -10.67
C ASP A 558 -0.11 -5.66 -10.86
N ASN A 559 0.59 -5.23 -11.93
CA ASN A 559 1.97 -5.61 -12.26
C ASN A 559 2.24 -7.13 -12.29
N ALA A 560 1.23 -7.98 -12.47
CA ALA A 560 1.37 -9.41 -12.51
C ALA A 560 2.10 -9.87 -13.77
N LEU A 561 3.20 -10.60 -13.62
CA LEU A 561 3.91 -11.28 -14.71
C LEU A 561 3.44 -12.72 -14.90
N GLY A 562 2.75 -13.27 -13.92
CA GLY A 562 2.20 -14.62 -13.96
C GLY A 562 1.78 -15.11 -12.59
N TYR A 563 1.11 -16.24 -12.61
CA TYR A 563 0.71 -16.96 -11.40
C TYR A 563 1.31 -18.36 -11.41
N TRP A 564 1.96 -18.71 -10.34
CA TRP A 564 2.51 -20.04 -10.12
C TRP A 564 1.53 -20.86 -9.30
N ASN A 565 0.85 -21.81 -9.94
CA ASN A 565 0.01 -22.79 -9.25
C ASN A 565 0.93 -23.85 -8.61
N ALA A 566 1.43 -23.54 -7.42
CA ALA A 566 2.45 -24.30 -6.71
C ALA A 566 1.90 -25.44 -5.85
N GLY A 567 0.57 -25.52 -5.64
CA GLY A 567 -0.05 -26.50 -4.75
C GLY A 567 0.28 -27.97 -5.05
N GLY A 568 0.64 -28.29 -6.31
CA GLY A 568 1.08 -29.64 -6.71
C GLY A 568 2.60 -29.86 -6.71
N ASP A 569 3.40 -28.85 -6.39
CA ASP A 569 4.87 -28.87 -6.49
C ASP A 569 5.54 -29.36 -5.18
N GLY A 570 4.74 -29.66 -4.14
CA GLY A 570 5.18 -30.17 -2.84
C GLY A 570 5.93 -29.12 -2.01
N ASP A 571 6.48 -29.57 -0.89
CA ASP A 571 7.24 -28.74 0.03
C ASP A 571 8.73 -28.82 -0.33
N ALA A 572 9.23 -27.78 -0.98
CA ALA A 572 10.60 -27.78 -1.48
C ALA A 572 11.13 -26.36 -1.69
N LEU A 573 12.44 -26.27 -1.83
CA LEU A 573 13.11 -25.06 -2.29
C LEU A 573 13.09 -24.99 -3.81
N TRP A 574 12.72 -23.82 -4.33
CA TRP A 574 12.69 -23.50 -5.73
C TRP A 574 13.44 -22.21 -6.01
N ASP A 575 13.93 -22.04 -7.22
CA ASP A 575 14.46 -20.77 -7.72
C ASP A 575 13.56 -20.28 -8.86
N VAL A 576 13.19 -19.01 -8.85
CA VAL A 576 12.35 -18.35 -9.86
C VAL A 576 13.18 -17.36 -10.65
N GLN A 577 12.99 -17.32 -11.97
CA GLN A 577 13.72 -16.42 -12.88
C GLN A 577 12.77 -15.82 -13.93
N LEU A 578 13.05 -14.58 -14.33
CA LEU A 578 12.38 -13.87 -15.40
C LEU A 578 13.32 -13.73 -16.60
N ASP A 579 12.90 -14.20 -17.75
CA ASP A 579 13.57 -13.99 -19.05
C ASP A 579 12.85 -12.88 -19.83
N ILE A 580 13.59 -12.03 -20.53
CA ILE A 580 13.07 -11.08 -21.52
C ILE A 580 13.55 -11.47 -22.91
N ALA A 581 12.66 -11.44 -23.89
CA ALA A 581 12.89 -11.85 -25.26
C ALA A 581 12.35 -10.81 -26.26
N THR A 582 12.91 -10.76 -27.46
CA THR A 582 12.41 -9.90 -28.56
C THR A 582 11.29 -10.57 -29.36
N SER A 583 11.09 -11.86 -29.19
CA SER A 583 10.01 -12.65 -29.79
C SER A 583 9.69 -13.85 -28.87
N PRO A 584 8.52 -14.53 -29.02
CA PRO A 584 8.10 -15.56 -28.08
C PRO A 584 8.80 -16.91 -28.31
N ASN A 585 10.11 -16.92 -28.24
CA ASN A 585 10.95 -18.14 -28.33
C ASN A 585 12.26 -17.99 -27.57
N GLU A 586 12.84 -19.12 -27.20
CA GLU A 586 14.03 -19.19 -26.37
C GLU A 586 15.30 -18.57 -27.01
N ALA A 587 15.44 -18.72 -28.35
CA ALA A 587 16.59 -18.20 -29.08
C ALA A 587 16.64 -16.65 -29.13
N SER A 588 15.53 -15.99 -28.82
CA SER A 588 15.40 -14.54 -28.81
C SER A 588 15.51 -13.90 -27.43
N ILE A 589 15.88 -14.67 -26.41
CA ILE A 589 16.14 -14.16 -25.05
C ILE A 589 17.34 -13.19 -25.10
N VAL A 590 17.11 -11.98 -24.62
CA VAL A 590 18.12 -10.91 -24.58
C VAL A 590 18.65 -10.66 -23.18
N ALA A 591 17.90 -11.01 -22.16
CA ALA A 591 18.32 -10.88 -20.77
C ALA A 591 17.54 -11.81 -19.85
N SER A 592 18.14 -12.18 -18.72
CA SER A 592 17.49 -12.94 -17.63
C SER A 592 17.80 -12.30 -16.30
N SER A 593 16.83 -12.32 -15.38
CA SER A 593 17.03 -11.88 -14.01
C SER A 593 17.98 -12.80 -13.25
N PRO A 594 18.47 -12.41 -12.07
CA PRO A 594 18.97 -13.38 -11.10
C PRO A 594 17.92 -14.45 -10.81
N TRP A 595 18.37 -15.59 -10.28
CA TRP A 595 17.50 -16.56 -9.69
C TRP A 595 17.13 -16.15 -8.26
N TYR A 596 15.83 -16.17 -7.96
CA TYR A 596 15.28 -15.79 -6.65
C TYR A 596 14.74 -17.03 -5.95
N ARG A 597 15.33 -17.38 -4.81
CA ARG A 597 14.91 -18.55 -4.04
C ARG A 597 13.57 -18.35 -3.38
N VAL A 598 12.74 -19.41 -3.36
CA VAL A 598 11.40 -19.47 -2.76
C VAL A 598 11.23 -20.80 -2.05
N GLN A 599 10.86 -20.77 -0.76
CA GLN A 599 10.46 -21.98 -0.03
C GLN A 599 8.98 -22.19 -0.24
N LEU A 600 8.63 -23.35 -0.81
CA LEU A 600 7.24 -23.80 -0.86
C LEU A 600 6.89 -24.63 0.38
N ASP A 601 5.65 -24.45 0.84
CA ASP A 601 4.98 -25.26 1.83
C ASP A 601 3.48 -25.33 1.46
N ASN A 602 3.07 -26.50 0.95
CA ASN A 602 1.69 -26.74 0.54
C ASN A 602 1.02 -27.78 1.46
N THR A 603 1.75 -28.26 2.48
CA THR A 603 1.27 -29.26 3.42
C THR A 603 0.90 -28.58 4.72
N GLY A 604 -0.38 -28.55 5.05
CA GLY A 604 -0.84 -28.04 6.34
C GLY A 604 -0.83 -29.09 7.46
N PRO A 605 -1.14 -28.68 8.68
CA PRO A 605 -1.26 -29.59 9.84
C PRO A 605 -2.20 -30.76 9.55
N ALA A 606 -1.81 -31.97 9.91
CA ALA A 606 -2.51 -33.19 9.58
C ALA A 606 -2.81 -34.06 10.81
N GLY A 607 -4.10 -34.43 10.95
CA GLY A 607 -4.58 -35.40 11.93
C GLY A 607 -4.53 -36.87 11.45
N PRO A 608 -4.94 -37.82 12.30
CA PRO A 608 -5.00 -39.23 11.90
C PRO A 608 -5.78 -39.46 10.58
N PRO A 609 -5.33 -40.32 9.69
CA PRO A 609 -4.22 -41.31 9.83
C PRO A 609 -2.86 -40.80 9.29
N ALA A 610 -2.61 -39.50 9.23
CA ALA A 610 -1.37 -38.94 8.68
C ALA A 610 -0.12 -39.38 9.47
N ILE A 611 1.01 -39.52 8.77
CA ILE A 611 2.33 -39.78 9.35
C ILE A 611 3.33 -38.83 8.69
N PRO A 612 4.00 -37.95 9.45
CA PRO A 612 3.84 -37.74 10.89
C PRO A 612 2.48 -37.11 11.26
N LEU A 613 2.01 -37.45 12.45
CA LEU A 613 0.82 -36.82 13.05
C LEU A 613 1.22 -35.47 13.62
N THR A 614 0.62 -34.39 13.15
CA THR A 614 0.91 -33.03 13.60
C THR A 614 -0.25 -32.38 14.35
N MET A 615 -1.45 -33.02 14.33
CA MET A 615 -2.58 -32.61 15.16
C MET A 615 -3.38 -33.81 15.65
N ASP A 616 -3.80 -33.78 16.92
CA ASP A 616 -4.64 -34.78 17.55
C ASP A 616 -5.35 -34.21 18.77
N ILE A 617 -6.49 -34.77 19.18
CA ILE A 617 -7.21 -34.37 20.38
C ILE A 617 -7.99 -35.54 20.97
N HIS A 618 -7.86 -35.72 22.30
CA HIS A 618 -8.57 -36.77 23.04
C HIS A 618 -9.06 -36.31 24.40
N ILE A 619 -10.11 -36.96 24.89
CA ILE A 619 -10.59 -36.84 26.26
C ILE A 619 -9.91 -37.95 27.09
N THR A 620 -9.34 -37.59 28.27
CA THR A 620 -8.66 -38.53 29.14
C THR A 620 -9.47 -38.85 30.42
N SER A 621 -10.41 -37.97 30.80
CA SER A 621 -11.31 -38.19 31.93
C SER A 621 -12.55 -39.02 31.52
N GLY A 622 -13.25 -39.57 32.51
CA GLY A 622 -14.56 -40.22 32.35
C GLY A 622 -14.60 -41.44 31.42
N GLY A 623 -13.45 -42.07 31.15
CA GLY A 623 -13.38 -43.25 30.27
C GLY A 623 -13.09 -42.92 28.79
N GLY A 624 -12.76 -41.67 28.46
CA GLY A 624 -12.27 -41.26 27.14
C GLY A 624 -13.30 -40.61 26.23
N ASP A 625 -13.02 -40.65 24.94
CA ASP A 625 -13.82 -40.00 23.89
C ASP A 625 -15.23 -40.59 23.76
N CYS A 626 -16.17 -39.76 23.34
CA CYS A 626 -17.58 -40.14 23.12
C CYS A 626 -18.28 -40.70 24.38
N LYS A 627 -17.92 -40.24 25.56
CA LYS A 627 -18.52 -40.68 26.86
C LYS A 627 -19.49 -39.64 27.42
N ASP A 628 -20.26 -40.10 28.42
CA ASP A 628 -21.19 -39.27 29.14
C ASP A 628 -20.49 -38.62 30.34
N PHE A 629 -20.79 -37.36 30.58
CA PHE A 629 -20.36 -36.59 31.74
C PHE A 629 -21.58 -35.95 32.39
N SER A 630 -21.51 -35.69 33.69
CA SER A 630 -22.55 -34.96 34.40
C SER A 630 -22.25 -33.48 34.47
N GLN A 631 -23.29 -32.66 34.45
CA GLN A 631 -23.16 -31.21 34.64
C GLN A 631 -22.45 -30.93 35.99
N GLY A 632 -21.37 -30.13 35.94
CA GLY A 632 -20.50 -29.87 37.06
C GLY A 632 -19.17 -30.65 37.01
N ASP A 633 -19.03 -31.63 36.15
CA ASP A 633 -17.76 -32.32 35.94
C ASP A 633 -16.74 -31.41 35.24
N THR A 634 -15.47 -31.64 35.53
CA THR A 634 -14.36 -31.06 34.75
C THR A 634 -13.87 -32.14 33.79
N ILE A 635 -13.99 -31.87 32.51
CA ILE A 635 -13.52 -32.75 31.45
C ILE A 635 -12.07 -32.40 31.12
N ASN A 636 -11.20 -33.37 31.24
CA ASN A 636 -9.77 -33.21 30.92
C ASN A 636 -9.43 -34.04 29.68
N GLY A 637 -8.52 -33.54 28.91
CA GLY A 637 -8.00 -34.18 27.71
C GLY A 637 -6.57 -33.77 27.39
N TYR A 638 -6.08 -34.25 26.28
CA TYR A 638 -4.81 -33.77 25.71
C TYR A 638 -4.96 -33.51 24.22
N PHE A 639 -4.06 -32.71 23.66
CA PHE A 639 -3.98 -32.45 22.24
C PHE A 639 -2.52 -32.38 21.77
N ILE A 640 -2.32 -32.62 20.48
CA ILE A 640 -1.08 -32.39 19.74
C ILE A 640 -1.34 -31.27 18.74
N ALA A 641 -0.44 -30.31 18.64
CA ALA A 641 -0.48 -29.25 17.65
C ALA A 641 0.96 -28.90 17.23
N ASP A 642 1.32 -29.25 16.01
CA ASP A 642 2.65 -29.00 15.47
C ASP A 642 2.59 -28.81 13.95
N ASP A 643 3.65 -28.26 13.40
CA ASP A 643 3.91 -28.14 11.97
C ASP A 643 5.35 -27.71 11.73
N VAL A 644 5.93 -27.98 10.56
CA VAL A 644 7.28 -27.52 10.20
C VAL A 644 7.37 -26.00 10.19
N HIS A 645 6.31 -25.34 9.72
CA HIS A 645 6.18 -23.89 9.71
C HIS A 645 5.04 -23.44 10.62
N PHE A 646 4.98 -24.00 11.81
CA PHE A 646 3.91 -23.81 12.77
C PHE A 646 3.49 -22.35 12.93
N GLY A 647 2.19 -22.08 12.79
CA GLY A 647 1.57 -20.78 12.98
C GLY A 647 1.01 -20.63 14.40
N GLY A 648 -0.04 -21.38 14.70
CA GLY A 648 -0.71 -21.37 15.99
C GLY A 648 -1.83 -22.42 16.07
N TRP A 649 -2.38 -22.58 17.27
CA TRP A 649 -3.53 -23.46 17.53
C TRP A 649 -4.56 -22.75 18.42
N GLY A 650 -5.79 -23.28 18.41
CA GLY A 650 -6.86 -22.83 19.29
C GLY A 650 -7.83 -23.95 19.62
N LEU A 651 -8.45 -23.89 20.80
CA LEU A 651 -9.49 -24.81 21.25
C LEU A 651 -10.83 -24.09 21.33
N SER A 652 -11.88 -24.76 20.89
CA SER A 652 -13.26 -24.25 20.98
C SER A 652 -14.24 -25.37 21.29
N THR A 653 -15.47 -25.04 21.64
CA THR A 653 -16.57 -26.00 21.82
C THR A 653 -17.71 -25.74 20.83
N LEU A 654 -18.32 -26.82 20.34
CA LEU A 654 -19.53 -26.80 19.53
C LEU A 654 -20.62 -27.61 20.20
N PRO A 655 -21.89 -27.13 20.31
CA PRO A 655 -22.32 -25.78 20.00
C PRO A 655 -21.55 -24.73 20.80
N ASN A 656 -21.49 -23.53 20.25
CA ASN A 656 -20.76 -22.42 20.88
C ASN A 656 -21.30 -22.16 22.29
N THR A 657 -20.41 -22.28 23.27
CA THR A 657 -20.70 -21.99 24.68
C THR A 657 -19.90 -20.76 25.10
N LEU A 658 -20.30 -20.12 26.21
CA LEU A 658 -19.50 -19.05 26.81
C LEU A 658 -18.27 -19.59 27.56
N THR A 659 -18.17 -20.91 27.72
CA THR A 659 -17.04 -21.61 28.32
C THR A 659 -16.22 -22.29 27.23
N THR A 660 -14.95 -22.00 27.17
CA THR A 660 -14.03 -22.62 26.22
C THR A 660 -13.04 -23.53 26.95
N PRO A 661 -12.53 -24.61 26.31
CA PRO A 661 -11.46 -25.40 26.87
C PRO A 661 -10.22 -24.54 27.16
N SER A 662 -9.53 -24.84 28.22
CA SER A 662 -8.22 -24.27 28.56
C SER A 662 -7.14 -25.34 28.43
N ASN A 663 -5.99 -24.93 27.92
CA ASN A 663 -4.81 -25.78 27.91
C ASN A 663 -4.09 -25.78 29.23
N GLN A 664 -3.32 -26.84 29.50
CA GLN A 664 -2.44 -26.91 30.68
C GLN A 664 -1.03 -27.37 30.28
N PRO A 665 0.02 -26.79 30.86
CA PRO A 665 0.01 -25.68 31.81
C PRO A 665 -0.51 -24.40 31.13
N SER A 666 -1.34 -23.66 31.84
CA SER A 666 -2.09 -22.54 31.29
C SER A 666 -1.23 -21.61 30.47
N VAL A 667 -1.49 -21.57 29.20
CA VAL A 667 -1.20 -20.39 28.42
C VAL A 667 -2.26 -19.37 28.81
N THR A 668 -1.82 -18.32 29.47
CA THR A 668 -2.70 -17.26 29.95
C THR A 668 -3.33 -16.56 28.75
N GLY A 669 -4.61 -16.68 28.63
CA GLY A 669 -5.41 -16.10 27.58
C GLY A 669 -5.79 -17.16 26.57
N LEU A 670 -7.04 -17.27 26.34
CA LEU A 670 -7.64 -17.93 25.19
C LEU A 670 -7.06 -17.34 23.93
N ALA A 671 -5.91 -17.81 23.59
CA ALA A 671 -5.42 -17.50 22.30
C ALA A 671 -6.10 -18.46 21.35
N SER A 672 -7.06 -17.96 20.59
CA SER A 672 -7.32 -18.54 19.27
C SER A 672 -6.03 -18.61 18.45
N THR A 673 -4.87 -18.35 19.04
CA THR A 673 -3.59 -18.14 18.37
C THR A 673 -2.44 -18.33 19.35
N ASP A 674 -2.34 -19.50 20.00
CA ASP A 674 -1.12 -19.80 20.71
C ASP A 674 -0.05 -20.21 19.70
N PRO A 675 1.06 -19.46 19.61
CA PRO A 675 2.13 -19.73 18.65
C PRO A 675 3.13 -20.78 19.14
N THR A 676 2.88 -21.41 20.31
CA THR A 676 3.78 -22.40 20.88
C THR A 676 3.37 -23.79 20.40
N PRO A 677 4.22 -24.51 19.62
CA PRO A 677 3.91 -25.87 19.20
C PRO A 677 3.81 -26.79 20.40
N ALA A 678 2.95 -27.80 20.26
CA ALA A 678 2.69 -28.83 21.27
C ALA A 678 2.91 -30.23 20.68
N PRO A 679 4.13 -30.58 20.21
CA PRO A 679 4.39 -31.86 19.53
C PRO A 679 4.32 -33.08 20.46
N SER A 680 4.55 -32.88 21.74
CA SER A 680 4.53 -33.97 22.75
C SER A 680 3.16 -34.15 23.44
N GLY A 681 2.17 -33.35 23.01
CA GLY A 681 0.86 -33.30 23.65
C GLY A 681 0.81 -32.36 24.85
N HIS A 682 -0.27 -31.58 24.92
CA HIS A 682 -0.60 -30.70 26.05
C HIS A 682 -1.96 -31.04 26.62
N GLY A 683 -2.09 -30.95 27.94
CA GLY A 683 -3.37 -31.11 28.62
C GLY A 683 -4.31 -29.93 28.32
N TRP A 684 -5.59 -30.22 28.27
CA TRP A 684 -6.65 -29.21 28.28
C TRP A 684 -7.73 -29.59 29.28
N SER A 685 -8.51 -28.62 29.72
CA SER A 685 -9.63 -28.84 30.62
C SER A 685 -10.83 -27.98 30.24
N LEU A 686 -12.03 -28.52 30.47
CA LEU A 686 -13.30 -27.84 30.24
C LEU A 686 -14.17 -28.01 31.50
N ASN A 687 -14.54 -26.92 32.14
CA ASN A 687 -15.45 -26.92 33.27
C ASN A 687 -16.91 -26.84 32.80
N THR A 688 -17.72 -27.82 33.14
CA THR A 688 -19.14 -27.89 32.78
C THR A 688 -20.09 -27.38 33.87
N GLY A 689 -19.54 -26.74 34.93
CA GLY A 689 -20.29 -26.39 36.14
C GLY A 689 -21.26 -25.21 36.01
N ASN A 690 -21.24 -24.47 34.91
CA ASN A 690 -22.20 -23.38 34.68
C ASN A 690 -23.37 -23.84 33.83
N PRO A 691 -24.56 -24.07 34.41
CA PRO A 691 -25.71 -24.58 33.67
C PRO A 691 -26.31 -23.56 32.66
N VAL A 692 -25.95 -22.29 32.75
CA VAL A 692 -26.36 -21.27 31.78
C VAL A 692 -25.49 -21.34 30.54
N GLN A 693 -24.22 -21.68 30.70
CA GLN A 693 -23.22 -21.73 29.66
C GLN A 693 -23.17 -23.09 28.96
N MET A 694 -23.32 -24.17 29.74
CA MET A 694 -23.31 -25.55 29.21
C MET A 694 -24.58 -26.28 29.64
N LYS A 695 -25.48 -26.46 28.71
CA LYS A 695 -26.73 -27.23 28.91
C LYS A 695 -26.54 -28.71 28.57
N PRO A 696 -27.32 -29.62 29.14
CA PRO A 696 -27.27 -31.04 28.77
C PRO A 696 -27.54 -31.22 27.27
N CYS A 697 -26.53 -31.66 26.53
CA CYS A 697 -26.55 -32.03 25.12
C CYS A 697 -25.24 -32.67 24.68
N GLY A 698 -25.12 -33.05 23.43
CA GLY A 698 -23.86 -33.44 22.81
C GLY A 698 -22.99 -32.22 22.51
N TYR A 699 -21.70 -32.34 22.79
CA TYR A 699 -20.67 -31.32 22.53
C TYR A 699 -19.51 -31.92 21.76
N LEU A 700 -18.88 -31.05 20.97
CA LEU A 700 -17.57 -31.31 20.38
C LEU A 700 -16.57 -30.33 20.97
N VAL A 701 -15.38 -30.79 21.27
CA VAL A 701 -14.21 -29.94 21.50
C VAL A 701 -13.38 -29.98 20.23
N GLN A 702 -13.20 -28.83 19.62
CA GLN A 702 -12.49 -28.67 18.35
C GLN A 702 -11.12 -28.06 18.60
N LEU A 703 -10.10 -28.67 18.04
CA LEU A 703 -8.75 -28.16 17.92
C LEU A 703 -8.54 -27.67 16.50
N GLY A 704 -8.26 -26.39 16.32
CA GLY A 704 -7.79 -25.80 15.09
C GLY A 704 -6.27 -25.61 15.14
N VAL A 705 -5.57 -26.01 14.09
CA VAL A 705 -4.11 -25.82 13.96
C VAL A 705 -3.84 -25.18 12.59
N SER A 706 -2.93 -24.20 12.57
CA SER A 706 -2.54 -23.49 11.36
C SER A 706 -1.03 -23.38 11.26
N ASP A 707 -0.50 -23.34 10.04
CA ASP A 707 0.86 -22.93 9.77
C ASP A 707 0.96 -21.39 9.57
N ARG A 708 2.13 -20.88 9.15
CA ARG A 708 2.37 -19.49 8.81
C ARG A 708 2.68 -19.27 7.32
N THR A 709 2.35 -20.24 6.49
CA THR A 709 2.55 -20.19 5.04
C THR A 709 1.70 -19.09 4.43
N ILE A 710 2.26 -18.29 3.54
CA ILE A 710 1.50 -17.32 2.74
C ILE A 710 0.82 -18.06 1.60
N VAL A 711 -0.47 -18.30 1.73
CA VAL A 711 -1.25 -19.04 0.73
C VAL A 711 -1.94 -18.08 -0.23
N ASN A 712 -1.91 -18.40 -1.53
CA ASN A 712 -2.56 -17.64 -2.60
C ASN A 712 -2.17 -16.16 -2.68
N SER A 713 -0.99 -15.79 -2.17
CA SER A 713 -0.51 -14.41 -2.16
C SER A 713 -1.41 -13.44 -1.39
N LEU A 714 -2.20 -13.93 -0.46
CA LEU A 714 -3.19 -13.15 0.28
C LEU A 714 -2.83 -13.00 1.76
N PRO A 715 -2.98 -11.79 2.34
CA PRO A 715 -2.80 -11.58 3.76
C PRO A 715 -3.75 -12.45 4.59
N GLY A 716 -3.20 -13.12 5.61
CA GLY A 716 -3.98 -13.91 6.56
C GLY A 716 -4.53 -15.23 6.02
N GLN A 717 -4.19 -15.62 4.79
CA GLN A 717 -4.44 -16.98 4.30
C GLN A 717 -3.24 -17.87 4.57
N HIS A 718 -3.48 -18.99 5.24
CA HIS A 718 -2.50 -20.02 5.56
C HIS A 718 -3.14 -21.40 5.51
N ASN A 719 -2.33 -22.44 5.44
CA ASN A 719 -2.84 -23.80 5.59
C ASN A 719 -3.33 -23.98 7.02
N SER A 720 -4.54 -24.50 7.16
CA SER A 720 -5.14 -24.77 8.46
C SER A 720 -6.00 -26.01 8.38
N ASN A 721 -6.12 -26.69 9.50
CA ASN A 721 -6.98 -27.84 9.64
C ASN A 721 -7.58 -27.89 11.04
N HIS A 722 -8.59 -28.72 11.23
CA HIS A 722 -9.19 -28.93 12.54
C HIS A 722 -9.53 -30.41 12.76
N ILE A 723 -9.56 -30.80 14.02
CA ILE A 723 -9.97 -32.11 14.48
C ILE A 723 -10.84 -31.95 15.72
N GLU A 724 -11.74 -32.89 15.95
CA GLU A 724 -12.77 -32.79 16.98
C GLU A 724 -12.84 -34.06 17.81
N VAL A 725 -13.20 -33.90 19.11
CA VAL A 725 -13.56 -34.99 19.99
C VAL A 725 -14.91 -34.71 20.65
N GLY A 726 -15.75 -35.71 20.70
CA GLY A 726 -17.13 -35.58 21.20
C GLY A 726 -17.32 -36.06 22.64
N PHE A 727 -18.31 -35.50 23.34
CA PHE A 727 -18.85 -35.98 24.62
C PHE A 727 -20.33 -35.62 24.75
N CYS A 728 -21.02 -36.32 25.63
CA CYS A 728 -22.41 -35.99 26.02
C CYS A 728 -22.43 -35.42 27.43
N LEU A 729 -23.14 -34.31 27.64
CA LEU A 729 -23.37 -33.73 28.95
C LEU A 729 -24.80 -34.01 29.39
N ARG A 730 -24.95 -34.64 30.55
CA ARG A 730 -26.25 -34.95 31.16
C ARG A 730 -26.54 -34.06 32.38
N GLU A 731 -27.83 -33.90 32.70
CA GLU A 731 -28.19 -33.32 33.97
C GLU A 731 -27.61 -34.16 35.13
N LYS A 732 -27.30 -33.49 36.21
CA LYS A 732 -26.76 -34.12 37.41
C LYS A 732 -27.82 -34.82 38.22
#